data_8c11d5a3969b3f6550f04610a38296a8
#
_entry.id   8c11d5a3969b3f6550f04610a38296a8
#
_cell.length_a   1.000
_cell.length_b   1.000
_cell.length_c   1.000
_cell.angle_alpha   90.00
_cell.angle_beta   90.00
_cell.angle_gamma   90.00
#
_symmetry.space_group_name_H-M   'P 1'
#
loop_
_entity.id
_entity.type
_entity.pdbx_description
1 polymer ?
#
loop_
_entity_poly.entity_id
_entity_poly.type
_entity_poly.pdbx_seq_one_letter_code
_entity_poly.pdbx_strand_id
1 'polypeptide(L)'
;MLRHYRGSAGLTQAELAARSGISSRTIQDLERGRVGVPRRSTVALLARTLRLSPEERATLEAAGRRPQAGATAVAERPSGLPMPLTPMVDREREVERIGAYLLRTGTRLLTLTGTGGVGKTRLALHAAVAIGPGFADGVVFVPLATVRDPELVLAAIAQAAGVRGAGGRPLQEGLFGVLRAKHLLLVSDNFEHVRAAAPAVAALLLACPRLAVLATSRAAIRVQGEQELPVLPLALPEAGSQPTVADLAGYPAVDLFLQRVRAVRPDFTLTAANAAAIAAICLSLDGLPLALELAAARVRVLPPRAMLDRLLGNRLQILTGGERDRPERQQTLRAILAWSYDLLRPGEQALFRWLSVCSGGCSLAAALAMGATASDMEGEGEVLEWLAGLVDQSLLRHEEPAEDDARYAMLETVREYGLEQLAACGEEEDAHRAHAACFLTVAEAAAAHVLGGPDEVPWLDRIERDHDNLRAALGWALAQQEAETAARIATSLRWFWDAHGHIRVGRHYLDAVLALGDAVPHSLYAKALDGAGMAAFRQGEYGRAIALHTEGAALSRLLGDRSTLSFCLCDWGIAAMLQGNFEQADARLREGWAIAQGAGDAVATIFAIGNLGIVGFVRGTPEGAIPLLEQALALARSVRSTRWIAITQAIIGLNRLVLGEVEQAQADLIEAIYLLRQLDDRVFMVYALIGCAGVAAVQSQSQRAAKLLGAAEGLRLLISADIPHVLVAQIDPIIAATRAQLEAETFAALWSEGQAMALSRAVDYAMHAPP
;
A
#
# COMPACT_ATOMS: atom_id res chain seq x y z
N MET A 1 40.68 -8.29 12.12
CA MET A 1 40.67 -7.65 13.46
C MET A 1 40.46 -8.66 14.59
N LEU A 2 39.33 -9.38 14.67
CA LEU A 2 39.08 -10.42 15.71
C LEU A 2 40.21 -11.43 15.82
N ARG A 3 40.73 -11.92 14.66
CA ARG A 3 41.88 -12.85 14.60
C ARG A 3 43.14 -12.25 15.21
N HIS A 4 43.37 -10.96 15.05
CA HIS A 4 44.50 -10.25 15.65
C HIS A 4 44.39 -10.22 17.16
N TYR A 5 43.26 -9.77 17.73
CA TYR A 5 43.06 -9.71 19.17
C TYR A 5 43.09 -11.09 19.83
N ARG A 6 42.55 -12.11 19.15
CA ARG A 6 42.68 -13.49 19.63
C ARG A 6 44.14 -13.98 19.67
N GLY A 7 44.90 -13.65 18.60
CA GLY A 7 46.33 -13.97 18.54
C GLY A 7 47.13 -13.28 19.64
N SER A 8 46.88 -11.98 19.87
CA SER A 8 47.51 -11.21 20.96
C SER A 8 47.15 -11.76 22.36
N ALA A 9 45.96 -12.32 22.53
CA ALA A 9 45.53 -13.00 23.76
C ALA A 9 46.06 -14.46 23.88
N GLY A 10 46.81 -14.94 22.92
CA GLY A 10 47.40 -16.30 22.95
C GLY A 10 46.36 -17.43 22.85
N LEU A 11 45.14 -17.16 22.36
CA LEU A 11 44.05 -18.12 22.35
C LEU A 11 43.88 -18.81 20.99
N THR A 12 43.57 -20.08 20.96
CA THR A 12 43.04 -20.79 19.79
C THR A 12 41.57 -20.43 19.57
N GLN A 13 41.04 -20.70 18.37
CA GLN A 13 39.61 -20.49 18.08
C GLN A 13 38.72 -21.34 19.02
N ALA A 14 39.15 -22.57 19.36
CA ALA A 14 38.43 -23.46 20.26
C ALA A 14 38.44 -22.92 21.71
N GLU A 15 39.55 -22.38 22.18
CA GLU A 15 39.66 -21.80 23.52
C GLU A 15 38.86 -20.50 23.64
N LEU A 16 38.86 -19.67 22.59
CA LEU A 16 38.01 -18.48 22.56
C LEU A 16 36.53 -18.86 22.57
N ALA A 17 36.13 -19.91 21.83
CA ALA A 17 34.78 -20.44 21.83
C ALA A 17 34.35 -20.94 23.23
N ALA A 18 35.19 -21.75 23.87
CA ALA A 18 34.92 -22.31 25.20
C ALA A 18 34.78 -21.21 26.28
N ARG A 19 35.58 -20.15 26.20
CA ARG A 19 35.58 -19.04 27.18
C ARG A 19 34.50 -17.98 26.91
N SER A 20 34.10 -17.77 25.64
CA SER A 20 33.10 -16.77 25.28
C SER A 20 31.68 -17.34 25.22
N GLY A 21 31.49 -18.65 25.20
CA GLY A 21 30.21 -19.29 24.99
C GLY A 21 29.69 -19.21 23.55
N ILE A 22 30.56 -18.79 22.62
CA ILE A 22 30.22 -18.63 21.19
C ILE A 22 30.79 -19.84 20.43
N SER A 23 30.01 -20.40 19.49
CA SER A 23 30.48 -21.60 18.76
C SER A 23 31.77 -21.33 17.97
N SER A 24 32.67 -22.30 17.90
CA SER A 24 33.90 -22.22 17.09
C SER A 24 33.62 -21.88 15.62
N ARG A 25 32.51 -22.38 15.09
CA ARG A 25 32.06 -22.09 13.72
C ARG A 25 31.73 -20.59 13.55
N THR A 26 31.01 -20.00 14.52
CA THR A 26 30.70 -18.56 14.49
C THR A 26 31.96 -17.70 14.59
N ILE A 27 32.92 -18.08 15.43
CA ILE A 27 34.21 -17.36 15.53
C ILE A 27 34.99 -17.47 14.23
N GLN A 28 35.03 -18.64 13.62
CA GLN A 28 35.69 -18.86 12.34
C GLN A 28 35.08 -18.04 11.21
N ASP A 29 33.73 -17.98 11.15
CA ASP A 29 33.01 -17.22 10.15
C ASP A 29 33.19 -15.70 10.35
N LEU A 30 33.24 -15.22 11.60
CA LEU A 30 33.57 -13.82 11.93
C LEU A 30 35.01 -13.46 11.56
N GLU A 31 35.99 -14.33 11.80
CA GLU A 31 37.39 -14.11 11.39
C GLU A 31 37.59 -14.11 9.88
N ARG A 32 36.77 -14.85 9.14
CA ARG A 32 36.78 -14.94 7.66
C ARG A 32 35.91 -13.88 7.00
N GLY A 33 35.16 -13.08 7.78
CA GLY A 33 34.26 -12.07 7.22
C GLY A 33 33.05 -12.65 6.47
N ARG A 34 32.68 -13.91 6.72
CA ARG A 34 31.56 -14.61 6.06
C ARG A 34 30.20 -14.37 6.73
N VAL A 35 30.19 -13.87 7.95
CA VAL A 35 28.98 -13.49 8.67
C VAL A 35 28.81 -11.97 8.55
N GLY A 36 27.59 -11.54 8.26
CA GLY A 36 27.21 -10.13 8.33
C GLY A 36 27.43 -9.55 9.74
N VAL A 37 26.95 -8.34 9.99
CA VAL A 37 27.18 -7.61 11.24
C VAL A 37 26.84 -8.50 12.46
N PRO A 38 27.82 -8.82 13.32
CA PRO A 38 27.57 -9.64 14.49
C PRO A 38 26.70 -8.88 15.50
N ARG A 39 25.82 -9.58 16.20
CA ARG A 39 24.97 -8.98 17.24
C ARG A 39 25.81 -8.27 18.30
N ARG A 40 25.36 -7.14 18.81
CA ARG A 40 26.06 -6.38 19.86
C ARG A 40 26.43 -7.25 21.07
N SER A 41 25.56 -8.17 21.47
CA SER A 41 25.83 -9.14 22.53
C SER A 41 27.02 -10.07 22.22
N THR A 42 27.16 -10.50 20.97
CA THR A 42 28.28 -11.34 20.51
C THR A 42 29.60 -10.57 20.57
N VAL A 43 29.61 -9.30 20.14
CA VAL A 43 30.80 -8.45 20.17
C VAL A 43 31.19 -8.12 21.61
N ALA A 44 30.21 -7.85 22.48
CA ALA A 44 30.45 -7.59 23.90
C ALA A 44 31.05 -8.81 24.64
N LEU A 45 30.56 -10.02 24.34
CA LEU A 45 31.10 -11.28 24.89
C LEU A 45 32.56 -11.52 24.44
N LEU A 46 32.86 -11.30 23.15
CA LEU A 46 34.21 -11.43 22.61
C LEU A 46 35.15 -10.39 23.22
N ALA A 47 34.73 -9.12 23.31
CA ALA A 47 35.54 -8.06 23.90
C ALA A 47 35.86 -8.33 25.38
N ARG A 48 34.89 -8.84 26.15
CA ARG A 48 35.08 -9.20 27.55
C ARG A 48 36.01 -10.41 27.70
N THR A 49 35.85 -11.43 26.87
CA THR A 49 36.67 -12.65 26.92
C THR A 49 38.12 -12.38 26.53
N LEU A 50 38.32 -11.48 25.58
CA LEU A 50 39.64 -11.05 25.10
C LEU A 50 40.27 -9.96 25.96
N ARG A 51 39.56 -9.47 27.00
CA ARG A 51 39.98 -8.40 27.93
C ARG A 51 40.45 -7.14 27.19
N LEU A 52 39.70 -6.75 26.14
CA LEU A 52 40.04 -5.56 25.35
C LEU A 52 39.89 -4.26 26.17
N SER A 53 40.78 -3.33 25.93
CA SER A 53 40.66 -1.97 26.48
C SER A 53 39.41 -1.26 25.93
N PRO A 54 38.94 -0.17 26.57
CA PRO A 54 37.80 0.61 26.07
C PRO A 54 37.97 1.05 24.60
N GLU A 55 39.20 1.43 24.20
CA GLU A 55 39.51 1.84 22.82
C GLU A 55 39.52 0.68 21.86
N GLU A 56 40.09 -0.47 22.22
CA GLU A 56 40.10 -1.69 21.40
C GLU A 56 38.71 -2.27 21.25
N ARG A 57 37.89 -2.18 22.32
CA ARG A 57 36.47 -2.56 22.27
C ARG A 57 35.69 -1.66 21.32
N ALA A 58 35.88 -0.33 21.41
CA ALA A 58 35.22 0.58 20.45
C ALA A 58 35.67 0.31 19.02
N THR A 59 36.93 -0.04 18.81
CA THR A 59 37.49 -0.40 17.50
C THR A 59 36.90 -1.73 16.98
N LEU A 60 36.72 -2.72 17.84
CA LEU A 60 36.10 -3.99 17.47
C LEU A 60 34.60 -3.81 17.18
N GLU A 61 33.91 -2.97 17.94
CA GLU A 61 32.50 -2.60 17.72
C GLU A 61 32.35 -1.79 16.41
N ALA A 62 33.28 -0.87 16.12
CA ALA A 62 33.30 -0.11 14.88
C ALA A 62 33.60 -0.99 13.64
N ALA A 63 34.47 -1.99 13.78
CA ALA A 63 34.76 -2.94 12.71
C ALA A 63 33.62 -3.95 12.45
N GLY A 64 32.77 -4.16 13.43
CA GLY A 64 31.52 -4.89 13.28
C GLY A 64 30.42 -4.09 12.57
N ARG A 65 30.59 -2.77 12.47
CA ARG A 65 29.80 -1.91 11.61
C ARG A 65 30.46 -1.93 10.23
N ARG A 66 29.71 -2.17 9.15
CA ARG A 66 30.25 -1.95 7.81
C ARG A 66 30.95 -0.59 7.79
N PRO A 67 32.16 -0.47 7.20
CA PRO A 67 32.76 0.83 7.01
C PRO A 67 31.76 1.68 6.22
N GLN A 68 31.38 2.81 6.73
CA GLN A 68 30.87 3.90 5.93
C GLN A 68 32.03 4.31 5.02
N ALA A 69 32.17 3.65 3.89
CA ALA A 69 32.87 4.21 2.74
C ALA A 69 32.19 5.54 2.46
N GLY A 70 32.98 6.57 2.30
CA GLY A 70 32.66 7.98 2.24
C GLY A 70 31.24 8.30 1.76
N ALA A 71 30.55 9.10 2.52
CA ALA A 71 29.25 9.64 2.36
C ALA A 71 28.73 9.74 0.91
N THR A 72 28.24 8.66 0.38
CA THR A 72 27.01 8.61 -0.36
C THR A 72 26.03 7.95 0.59
N ALA A 73 25.21 8.77 1.21
CA ALA A 73 24.06 8.32 1.95
C ALA A 73 23.31 7.36 1.01
N VAL A 74 23.36 6.06 1.30
CA VAL A 74 22.34 5.15 0.79
C VAL A 74 21.09 5.63 1.50
N ALA A 75 20.35 6.50 0.81
CA ALA A 75 19.04 6.93 1.23
C ALA A 75 18.27 5.68 1.65
N GLU A 76 17.71 5.70 2.85
CA GLU A 76 16.68 4.76 3.24
C GLU A 76 15.71 4.69 2.07
N ARG A 77 15.56 3.48 1.50
CA ARG A 77 14.67 3.28 0.36
C ARG A 77 13.31 3.81 0.76
N PRO A 78 12.70 4.73 -0.01
CA PRO A 78 11.37 5.18 0.31
C PRO A 78 10.47 3.94 0.35
N SER A 79 9.97 3.62 1.53
CA SER A 79 9.09 2.49 1.76
C SER A 79 7.84 2.70 0.90
N GLY A 80 7.64 1.84 -0.12
CA GLY A 80 6.45 1.86 -0.95
C GLY A 80 6.62 2.19 -2.44
N LEU A 81 7.82 2.50 -2.94
CA LEU A 81 8.02 2.64 -4.38
C LEU A 81 8.16 1.26 -5.06
N PRO A 82 7.33 0.94 -6.07
CA PRO A 82 7.49 -0.28 -6.85
C PRO A 82 8.80 -0.22 -7.63
N MET A 83 9.74 -1.14 -7.33
CA MET A 83 11.06 -1.15 -7.97
C MET A 83 11.08 -2.08 -9.18
N PRO A 84 11.45 -1.59 -10.36
CA PRO A 84 11.68 -2.45 -11.51
C PRO A 84 12.84 -3.43 -11.25
N LEU A 85 12.61 -4.72 -11.54
CA LEU A 85 13.60 -5.79 -11.33
C LEU A 85 14.76 -5.78 -12.33
N THR A 86 14.64 -5.02 -13.42
CA THR A 86 15.65 -4.97 -14.49
C THR A 86 16.26 -3.58 -14.58
N PRO A 87 17.56 -3.46 -14.95
CA PRO A 87 18.24 -2.18 -15.11
C PRO A 87 17.57 -1.34 -16.20
N MET A 88 17.64 -0.03 -16.07
CA MET A 88 17.23 0.92 -17.11
C MET A 88 18.33 1.04 -18.15
N VAL A 89 17.96 1.24 -19.40
CA VAL A 89 18.90 1.41 -20.51
C VAL A 89 18.80 2.84 -21.01
N ASP A 90 19.95 3.55 -21.01
CA ASP A 90 20.16 4.86 -21.63
C ASP A 90 19.11 5.94 -21.26
N ARG A 91 18.93 6.17 -19.95
CA ARG A 91 18.00 7.20 -19.43
C ARG A 91 18.63 8.08 -18.35
N GLU A 92 19.95 8.03 -18.19
CA GLU A 92 20.68 8.78 -17.18
C GLU A 92 20.50 10.29 -17.39
N ARG A 93 20.53 10.74 -18.64
CA ARG A 93 20.31 12.17 -18.99
C ARG A 93 18.91 12.65 -18.64
N GLU A 94 17.90 11.85 -18.88
CA GLU A 94 16.51 12.19 -18.50
C GLU A 94 16.36 12.22 -16.98
N VAL A 95 16.97 11.30 -16.24
CA VAL A 95 16.98 11.31 -14.77
C VAL A 95 17.67 12.59 -14.25
N GLU A 96 18.81 12.98 -14.82
CA GLU A 96 19.49 14.23 -14.48
C GLU A 96 18.61 15.46 -14.77
N ARG A 97 17.93 15.48 -15.91
CA ARG A 97 17.01 16.58 -16.29
C ARG A 97 15.83 16.67 -15.34
N ILE A 98 15.20 15.53 -14.96
CA ILE A 98 14.14 15.48 -13.97
C ILE A 98 14.63 16.07 -12.64
N GLY A 99 15.83 15.66 -12.20
CA GLY A 99 16.47 16.19 -10.99
C GLY A 99 16.74 17.70 -11.08
N ALA A 100 17.20 18.18 -12.23
CA ALA A 100 17.44 19.60 -12.46
C ALA A 100 16.14 20.41 -12.37
N TYR A 101 15.05 19.95 -12.98
CA TYR A 101 13.76 20.62 -12.90
C TYR A 101 13.21 20.66 -11.49
N LEU A 102 13.13 19.52 -10.81
CA LEU A 102 12.42 19.40 -9.53
C LEU A 102 13.23 19.92 -8.32
N LEU A 103 14.58 19.89 -8.39
CA LEU A 103 15.42 20.29 -7.26
C LEU A 103 16.11 21.65 -7.45
N ARG A 104 16.36 22.09 -8.69
CA ARG A 104 17.20 23.29 -8.95
C ARG A 104 16.42 24.47 -9.52
N THR A 105 15.44 24.25 -10.43
CA THR A 105 14.72 25.33 -11.09
C THR A 105 13.43 25.77 -10.38
N GLY A 106 13.04 25.07 -9.30
CA GLY A 106 11.82 25.35 -8.56
C GLY A 106 10.54 24.90 -9.27
N THR A 107 10.67 24.10 -10.33
CA THR A 107 9.52 23.46 -10.99
C THR A 107 8.82 22.52 -10.01
N ARG A 108 7.51 22.73 -9.80
CA ARG A 108 6.75 21.92 -8.86
C ARG A 108 5.80 20.92 -9.50
N LEU A 109 5.56 21.06 -10.80
CA LEU A 109 4.82 20.09 -11.61
C LEU A 109 5.64 19.77 -12.85
N LEU A 110 6.13 18.55 -12.92
CA LEU A 110 6.82 18.02 -14.09
C LEU A 110 6.02 16.84 -14.64
N THR A 111 5.60 16.93 -15.89
CA THR A 111 4.87 15.86 -16.57
C THR A 111 5.77 15.18 -17.59
N LEU A 112 5.98 13.87 -17.40
CA LEU A 112 6.60 13.04 -18.41
C LEU A 112 5.57 12.67 -19.47
N THR A 113 5.72 13.23 -20.66
CA THR A 113 4.80 12.98 -21.77
C THR A 113 5.39 11.99 -22.79
N GLY A 114 4.53 11.30 -23.54
CA GLY A 114 4.96 10.36 -24.57
C GLY A 114 4.00 9.21 -24.79
N THR A 115 4.32 8.41 -25.80
CA THR A 115 3.48 7.27 -26.22
C THR A 115 3.41 6.15 -25.18
N GLY A 116 2.40 5.28 -25.29
CA GLY A 116 2.31 4.05 -24.50
C GLY A 116 3.53 3.15 -24.75
N GLY A 117 4.06 2.53 -23.69
CA GLY A 117 5.20 1.62 -23.83
C GLY A 117 6.58 2.26 -23.96
N VAL A 118 6.69 3.60 -23.95
CA VAL A 118 7.99 4.31 -24.04
C VAL A 118 8.80 4.28 -22.74
N GLY A 119 8.20 3.86 -21.64
CA GLY A 119 8.88 3.68 -20.35
C GLY A 119 8.72 4.85 -19.37
N LYS A 120 7.70 5.72 -19.51
CA LYS A 120 7.43 6.87 -18.62
C LYS A 120 7.39 6.49 -17.14
N THR A 121 6.56 5.52 -16.79
CA THR A 121 6.41 5.04 -15.41
C THR A 121 7.75 4.55 -14.84
N ARG A 122 8.48 3.78 -15.64
CA ARG A 122 9.78 3.25 -15.24
C ARG A 122 10.80 4.36 -15.03
N LEU A 123 10.84 5.35 -15.92
CA LEU A 123 11.68 6.55 -15.80
C LEU A 123 11.32 7.36 -14.57
N ALA A 124 10.01 7.60 -14.32
CA ALA A 124 9.53 8.31 -13.15
C ALA A 124 9.96 7.64 -11.84
N LEU A 125 9.81 6.32 -11.74
CA LEU A 125 10.22 5.55 -10.57
C LEU A 125 11.75 5.58 -10.36
N HIS A 126 12.52 5.44 -11.44
CA HIS A 126 13.98 5.48 -11.38
C HIS A 126 14.48 6.88 -10.95
N ALA A 127 13.92 7.91 -11.55
CA ALA A 127 14.21 9.29 -11.18
C ALA A 127 13.80 9.57 -9.73
N ALA A 128 12.62 9.11 -9.30
CA ALA A 128 12.13 9.28 -7.95
C ALA A 128 13.06 8.67 -6.89
N VAL A 129 13.67 7.51 -7.19
CA VAL A 129 14.70 6.90 -6.32
C VAL A 129 15.96 7.75 -6.29
N ALA A 130 16.42 8.23 -7.44
CA ALA A 130 17.66 9.01 -7.56
C ALA A 130 17.55 10.38 -6.85
N ILE A 131 16.41 11.08 -7.00
CA ILE A 131 16.21 12.43 -6.46
C ILE A 131 15.51 12.45 -5.11
N GLY A 132 14.95 11.31 -4.67
CA GLY A 132 14.20 11.18 -3.41
C GLY A 132 14.92 11.73 -2.18
N PRO A 133 16.26 11.55 -2.03
CA PRO A 133 17.01 12.15 -0.93
C PRO A 133 16.94 13.68 -0.85
N GLY A 134 16.59 14.34 -1.96
CA GLY A 134 16.36 15.80 -1.99
C GLY A 134 15.03 16.25 -1.37
N PHE A 135 14.12 15.33 -1.06
CA PHE A 135 12.81 15.62 -0.47
C PHE A 135 12.78 15.11 0.98
N ALA A 136 12.76 16.01 1.93
CA ALA A 136 12.91 15.69 3.35
C ALA A 136 11.80 14.77 3.90
N ASP A 137 10.58 14.86 3.35
CA ASP A 137 9.45 14.01 3.69
C ASP A 137 9.26 12.82 2.72
N GLY A 138 10.25 12.60 1.85
CA GLY A 138 10.34 11.43 0.98
C GLY A 138 9.55 11.53 -0.32
N VAL A 139 9.22 10.36 -0.87
CA VAL A 139 8.52 10.19 -2.15
C VAL A 139 7.29 9.32 -1.94
N VAL A 140 6.18 9.71 -2.54
CA VAL A 140 4.92 8.95 -2.53
C VAL A 140 4.52 8.60 -3.95
N PHE A 141 4.27 7.33 -4.21
CA PHE A 141 3.76 6.84 -5.49
C PHE A 141 2.23 6.78 -5.47
N VAL A 142 1.60 7.37 -6.47
CA VAL A 142 0.15 7.44 -6.62
C VAL A 142 -0.24 6.79 -7.95
N PRO A 143 -0.65 5.50 -7.94
CA PRO A 143 -1.14 4.83 -9.14
C PRO A 143 -2.54 5.33 -9.47
N LEU A 144 -2.71 6.00 -10.62
CA LEU A 144 -4.00 6.52 -11.07
C LEU A 144 -4.67 5.64 -12.14
N ALA A 145 -4.02 4.60 -12.61
CA ALA A 145 -4.53 3.72 -13.66
C ALA A 145 -5.94 3.15 -13.38
N THR A 146 -6.25 2.93 -12.11
CA THR A 146 -7.54 2.37 -11.64
C THR A 146 -8.57 3.43 -11.26
N VAL A 147 -8.16 4.71 -11.20
CA VAL A 147 -9.03 5.83 -10.83
C VAL A 147 -9.73 6.35 -12.09
N ARG A 148 -11.00 6.05 -12.27
CA ARG A 148 -11.79 6.50 -13.43
C ARG A 148 -12.48 7.83 -13.19
N ASP A 149 -12.85 8.11 -11.95
CA ASP A 149 -13.52 9.35 -11.57
C ASP A 149 -12.47 10.41 -11.18
N PRO A 150 -12.40 11.54 -11.90
CA PRO A 150 -11.48 12.62 -11.57
C PRO A 150 -11.63 13.18 -10.15
N GLU A 151 -12.83 13.12 -9.56
CA GLU A 151 -13.08 13.57 -8.19
C GLU A 151 -12.37 12.72 -7.14
N LEU A 152 -12.03 11.47 -7.48
CA LEU A 152 -11.32 10.56 -6.60
C LEU A 152 -9.79 10.73 -6.62
N VAL A 153 -9.24 11.57 -7.49
CA VAL A 153 -7.78 11.76 -7.58
C VAL A 153 -7.19 12.31 -6.28
N LEU A 154 -7.83 13.31 -5.67
CA LEU A 154 -7.37 13.81 -4.36
C LEU A 154 -7.49 12.75 -3.25
N ALA A 155 -8.48 11.87 -3.35
CA ALA A 155 -8.63 10.74 -2.43
C ALA A 155 -7.50 9.72 -2.62
N ALA A 156 -7.13 9.40 -3.86
CA ALA A 156 -6.01 8.52 -4.17
C ALA A 156 -4.67 9.12 -3.68
N ILE A 157 -4.47 10.43 -3.86
CA ILE A 157 -3.30 11.14 -3.32
C ILE A 157 -3.29 11.08 -1.79
N ALA A 158 -4.44 11.35 -1.15
CA ALA A 158 -4.55 11.29 0.30
C ALA A 158 -4.23 9.88 0.84
N GLN A 159 -4.78 8.86 0.22
CA GLN A 159 -4.54 7.47 0.56
C GLN A 159 -3.05 7.11 0.43
N ALA A 160 -2.44 7.40 -0.73
CA ALA A 160 -1.04 7.10 -0.98
C ALA A 160 -0.10 7.88 -0.03
N ALA A 161 -0.45 9.13 0.32
CA ALA A 161 0.29 9.95 1.28
C ALA A 161 0.00 9.56 2.74
N GLY A 162 -0.82 8.53 3.00
CA GLY A 162 -1.20 8.11 4.34
C GLY A 162 -2.12 9.11 5.06
N VAL A 163 -2.75 10.03 4.32
CA VAL A 163 -3.67 11.03 4.88
C VAL A 163 -5.06 10.44 4.93
N ARG A 164 -5.51 10.09 6.12
CA ARG A 164 -6.88 9.61 6.36
C ARG A 164 -7.77 10.81 6.71
N GLY A 165 -8.99 10.85 6.16
CA GLY A 165 -9.89 11.97 6.35
C GLY A 165 -10.24 12.23 7.81
N ALA A 166 -10.17 13.49 8.24
CA ALA A 166 -10.57 13.94 9.58
C ALA A 166 -12.05 14.29 9.63
N GLY A 167 -12.63 14.06 10.78
CA GLY A 167 -14.02 14.33 11.09
C GLY A 167 -14.56 15.64 10.56
N GLY A 168 -15.56 15.56 9.72
CA GLY A 168 -16.40 16.71 9.32
C GLY A 168 -15.79 17.73 8.36
N ARG A 169 -14.50 17.66 8.04
CA ARG A 169 -13.87 18.59 7.08
C ARG A 169 -13.82 18.02 5.67
N PRO A 170 -13.98 18.86 4.61
CA PRO A 170 -13.77 18.42 3.24
C PRO A 170 -12.38 17.78 3.06
N LEU A 171 -12.29 16.67 2.28
CA LEU A 171 -11.02 15.98 2.00
C LEU A 171 -9.91 16.92 1.59
N GLN A 172 -10.26 17.85 0.74
CA GLN A 172 -9.36 18.83 0.17
C GLN A 172 -8.66 19.64 1.27
N GLU A 173 -9.41 20.13 2.24
CA GLU A 173 -8.86 20.91 3.36
C GLU A 173 -7.96 20.07 4.26
N GLY A 174 -8.37 18.82 4.55
CA GLY A 174 -7.57 17.89 5.34
C GLY A 174 -6.25 17.53 4.66
N LEU A 175 -6.30 17.18 3.37
CA LEU A 175 -5.13 16.87 2.56
C LEU A 175 -4.18 18.07 2.47
N PHE A 176 -4.70 19.26 2.18
CA PHE A 176 -3.93 20.48 2.07
C PHE A 176 -3.29 20.86 3.42
N GLY A 177 -4.00 20.68 4.53
CA GLY A 177 -3.48 20.92 5.87
C GLY A 177 -2.28 20.05 6.21
N VAL A 178 -2.34 18.76 5.88
CA VAL A 178 -1.24 17.82 6.14
C VAL A 178 -0.04 18.04 5.21
N LEU A 179 -0.29 18.26 3.91
CA LEU A 179 0.79 18.38 2.91
C LEU A 179 1.44 19.77 2.87
N ARG A 180 0.80 20.80 3.43
CA ARG A 180 1.27 22.20 3.37
C ARG A 180 2.69 22.41 3.89
N ALA A 181 3.05 21.72 4.96
CA ALA A 181 4.37 21.84 5.58
C ALA A 181 5.39 20.83 5.01
N LYS A 182 4.94 19.84 4.24
CA LYS A 182 5.79 18.74 3.77
C LYS A 182 6.60 19.11 2.53
N HIS A 183 7.88 18.70 2.55
CA HIS A 183 8.76 18.74 1.40
C HIS A 183 8.78 17.35 0.75
N LEU A 184 7.78 17.08 -0.09
CA LEU A 184 7.41 15.77 -0.58
C LEU A 184 7.35 15.75 -2.10
N LEU A 185 7.78 14.64 -2.71
CA LEU A 185 7.57 14.36 -4.13
C LEU A 185 6.40 13.38 -4.28
N LEU A 186 5.37 13.78 -5.01
CA LEU A 186 4.31 12.88 -5.48
C LEU A 186 4.65 12.38 -6.88
N VAL A 187 4.69 11.07 -7.07
CA VAL A 187 4.81 10.44 -8.39
C VAL A 187 3.42 9.96 -8.80
N SER A 188 2.74 10.72 -9.65
CA SER A 188 1.38 10.42 -10.12
C SER A 188 1.45 9.70 -11.46
N ASP A 189 1.16 8.40 -11.47
CA ASP A 189 1.29 7.55 -12.66
C ASP A 189 -0.04 7.39 -13.39
N ASN A 190 0.00 7.40 -14.74
CA ASN A 190 -1.15 7.27 -15.65
C ASN A 190 -2.21 8.39 -15.48
N PHE A 191 -1.79 9.65 -15.51
CA PHE A 191 -2.69 10.80 -15.31
C PHE A 191 -3.66 11.03 -16.50
N GLU A 192 -3.40 10.43 -17.66
CA GLU A 192 -4.21 10.59 -18.87
C GLU A 192 -5.68 10.23 -18.70
N HIS A 193 -6.02 9.30 -17.81
CA HIS A 193 -7.40 8.86 -17.57
C HIS A 193 -8.22 9.88 -16.76
N VAL A 194 -7.53 10.69 -15.96
CA VAL A 194 -8.16 11.59 -14.99
C VAL A 194 -7.78 13.05 -15.22
N ARG A 195 -7.54 13.44 -16.48
CA ARG A 195 -7.12 14.81 -16.83
C ARG A 195 -8.07 15.90 -16.32
N ALA A 196 -9.34 15.62 -16.18
CA ALA A 196 -10.31 16.54 -15.62
C ALA A 196 -10.02 16.89 -14.12
N ALA A 197 -9.19 16.10 -13.42
CA ALA A 197 -8.72 16.41 -12.07
C ALA A 197 -7.56 17.43 -12.04
N ALA A 198 -7.04 17.85 -13.19
CA ALA A 198 -5.92 18.77 -13.28
C ALA A 198 -6.09 20.06 -12.44
N PRO A 199 -7.27 20.72 -12.41
CA PRO A 199 -7.49 21.89 -11.54
C PRO A 199 -7.34 21.57 -10.05
N ALA A 200 -7.73 20.37 -9.61
CA ALA A 200 -7.61 19.96 -8.22
C ALA A 200 -6.13 19.73 -7.81
N VAL A 201 -5.30 19.20 -8.72
CA VAL A 201 -3.85 19.06 -8.51
C VAL A 201 -3.18 20.44 -8.50
N ALA A 202 -3.60 21.36 -9.36
CA ALA A 202 -3.12 22.74 -9.35
C ALA A 202 -3.46 23.45 -8.02
N ALA A 203 -4.68 23.30 -7.52
CA ALA A 203 -5.10 23.83 -6.22
C ALA A 203 -4.27 23.25 -5.06
N LEU A 204 -3.96 21.93 -5.11
CA LEU A 204 -3.08 21.27 -4.15
C LEU A 204 -1.67 21.88 -4.16
N LEU A 205 -1.09 22.09 -5.34
CA LEU A 205 0.23 22.71 -5.48
C LEU A 205 0.25 24.16 -5.01
N LEU A 206 -0.82 24.91 -5.22
CA LEU A 206 -0.95 26.27 -4.72
C LEU A 206 -1.02 26.32 -3.19
N ALA A 207 -1.76 25.40 -2.58
CA ALA A 207 -1.91 25.31 -1.12
C ALA A 207 -0.66 24.76 -0.43
N CYS A 208 0.18 23.97 -1.12
CA CYS A 208 1.32 23.24 -0.58
C CYS A 208 2.62 23.70 -1.27
N PRO A 209 3.27 24.79 -0.82
CA PRO A 209 4.38 25.43 -1.55
C PRO A 209 5.65 24.57 -1.67
N ARG A 210 5.84 23.57 -0.81
CA ARG A 210 7.01 22.66 -0.79
C ARG A 210 6.73 21.31 -1.43
N LEU A 211 5.51 21.10 -1.96
CA LEU A 211 5.12 19.89 -2.67
C LEU A 211 5.57 19.98 -4.11
N ALA A 212 6.13 18.89 -4.63
CA ALA A 212 6.41 18.69 -6.05
C ALA A 212 5.64 17.47 -6.57
N VAL A 213 5.24 17.52 -7.85
CA VAL A 213 4.55 16.44 -8.54
C VAL A 213 5.33 16.05 -9.78
N LEU A 214 5.67 14.77 -9.90
CA LEU A 214 6.16 14.13 -11.10
C LEU A 214 5.03 13.27 -11.67
N ALA A 215 4.41 13.73 -12.74
CA ALA A 215 3.31 13.02 -13.36
C ALA A 215 3.77 12.25 -14.60
N THR A 216 3.16 11.09 -14.87
CA THR A 216 3.26 10.43 -16.17
C THR A 216 1.93 10.53 -16.89
N SER A 217 1.95 10.90 -18.15
CA SER A 217 0.76 11.04 -18.98
C SER A 217 1.10 10.83 -20.46
N ARG A 218 0.10 10.54 -21.29
CA ARG A 218 0.30 10.52 -22.76
C ARG A 218 0.40 11.93 -23.34
N ALA A 219 -0.23 12.91 -22.69
CA ALA A 219 -0.24 14.30 -23.08
C ALA A 219 -0.14 15.19 -21.84
N ALA A 220 0.17 16.48 -22.04
CA ALA A 220 0.21 17.47 -20.98
C ALA A 220 -1.09 17.52 -20.17
N ILE A 221 -0.96 17.80 -18.89
CA ILE A 221 -2.06 17.97 -17.94
C ILE A 221 -2.76 19.31 -18.18
N ARG A 222 -2.01 20.31 -18.70
CA ARG A 222 -2.44 21.67 -19.06
C ARG A 222 -2.90 22.52 -17.88
N VAL A 223 -2.04 22.60 -16.86
CA VAL A 223 -2.22 23.51 -15.72
C VAL A 223 -1.09 24.55 -15.65
N GLN A 224 -1.36 25.68 -15.03
CA GLN A 224 -0.38 26.73 -14.88
C GLN A 224 0.83 26.25 -14.04
N GLY A 225 2.04 26.50 -14.54
CA GLY A 225 3.28 26.09 -13.87
C GLY A 225 3.70 24.65 -14.20
N GLU A 226 2.99 23.94 -15.08
CA GLU A 226 3.43 22.66 -15.61
C GLU A 226 4.67 22.84 -16.49
N GLN A 227 5.65 21.99 -16.27
CA GLN A 227 6.77 21.76 -17.18
C GLN A 227 6.60 20.40 -17.83
N GLU A 228 6.70 20.35 -19.15
CA GLU A 228 6.67 19.09 -19.89
C GLU A 228 8.07 18.60 -20.17
N LEU A 229 8.26 17.29 -20.01
CA LEU A 229 9.45 16.55 -20.43
C LEU A 229 9.03 15.39 -21.34
N PRO A 230 9.17 15.54 -22.66
CA PRO A 230 8.87 14.46 -23.59
C PRO A 230 9.85 13.31 -23.39
N VAL A 231 9.33 12.10 -23.20
CA VAL A 231 10.08 10.86 -23.16
C VAL A 231 10.05 10.25 -24.56
N LEU A 232 11.18 10.32 -25.24
CA LEU A 232 11.31 9.80 -26.59
C LEU A 232 11.58 8.29 -26.57
N PRO A 233 11.31 7.56 -27.66
CA PRO A 233 11.79 6.20 -27.85
C PRO A 233 13.32 6.11 -27.70
N LEU A 234 13.84 4.89 -27.54
CA LEU A 234 15.28 4.67 -27.50
C LEU A 234 15.90 4.96 -28.87
N ALA A 235 17.12 5.48 -28.86
CA ALA A 235 17.83 5.83 -30.07
C ALA A 235 18.03 4.60 -30.99
N LEU A 236 17.85 4.83 -32.30
CA LEU A 236 17.86 3.83 -33.36
C LEU A 236 19.04 4.09 -34.33
N PRO A 237 19.53 3.06 -35.03
CA PRO A 237 20.42 3.25 -36.17
C PRO A 237 19.72 4.09 -37.26
N GLU A 238 20.50 4.88 -38.00
CA GLU A 238 19.95 5.62 -39.14
C GLU A 238 19.45 4.67 -40.23
N ALA A 239 18.23 4.95 -40.75
CA ALA A 239 17.65 4.14 -41.80
C ALA A 239 18.57 4.16 -43.07
N GLY A 240 18.94 2.96 -43.57
CA GLY A 240 19.80 2.82 -44.72
C GLY A 240 21.31 2.84 -44.39
N SER A 241 21.71 3.13 -43.13
CA SER A 241 23.09 2.96 -42.71
C SER A 241 23.47 1.48 -42.62
N GLN A 242 24.75 1.18 -42.83
CA GLN A 242 25.32 -0.16 -42.61
C GLN A 242 26.32 -0.09 -41.44
N PRO A 243 25.83 0.03 -40.20
CA PRO A 243 26.71 0.09 -39.03
C PRO A 243 27.47 -1.22 -38.87
N THR A 244 28.70 -1.15 -38.39
CA THR A 244 29.42 -2.36 -37.99
C THR A 244 28.67 -3.05 -36.84
N VAL A 245 28.95 -4.32 -36.60
CA VAL A 245 28.34 -5.07 -35.47
C VAL A 245 28.64 -4.39 -34.14
N ALA A 246 29.81 -3.78 -33.98
CA ALA A 246 30.22 -3.05 -32.79
C ALA A 246 29.41 -1.75 -32.62
N ASP A 247 29.26 -0.97 -33.69
CA ASP A 247 28.48 0.27 -33.66
C ASP A 247 27.00 -0.02 -33.38
N LEU A 248 26.48 -1.09 -34.01
CA LEU A 248 25.06 -1.48 -33.81
C LEU A 248 24.75 -1.87 -32.36
N ALA A 249 25.67 -2.54 -31.66
CA ALA A 249 25.54 -2.88 -30.26
C ALA A 249 25.51 -1.65 -29.33
N GLY A 250 26.02 -0.50 -29.77
CA GLY A 250 26.02 0.76 -29.03
C GLY A 250 24.70 1.53 -29.08
N TYR A 251 23.73 1.14 -29.94
CA TYR A 251 22.43 1.78 -29.97
C TYR A 251 21.52 1.29 -28.83
N PRO A 252 20.95 2.19 -28.04
CA PRO A 252 20.13 1.81 -26.86
C PRO A 252 18.97 0.86 -27.17
N ALA A 253 18.30 1.04 -28.30
CA ALA A 253 17.22 0.15 -28.72
C ALA A 253 17.72 -1.27 -29.01
N VAL A 254 18.90 -1.38 -29.62
CA VAL A 254 19.52 -2.67 -29.92
C VAL A 254 20.07 -3.32 -28.65
N ASP A 255 20.69 -2.53 -27.77
CA ASP A 255 21.19 -3.02 -26.48
C ASP A 255 20.05 -3.59 -25.64
N LEU A 256 18.93 -2.86 -25.48
CA LEU A 256 17.75 -3.36 -24.79
C LEU A 256 17.24 -4.66 -25.42
N PHE A 257 17.09 -4.68 -26.73
CA PHE A 257 16.64 -5.88 -27.46
C PHE A 257 17.56 -7.08 -27.19
N LEU A 258 18.88 -6.89 -27.29
CA LEU A 258 19.86 -7.95 -27.05
C LEU A 258 19.86 -8.42 -25.59
N GLN A 259 19.74 -7.52 -24.62
CA GLN A 259 19.61 -7.89 -23.21
C GLN A 259 18.38 -8.77 -22.97
N ARG A 260 17.23 -8.44 -23.56
CA ARG A 260 15.99 -9.22 -23.44
C ARG A 260 16.06 -10.55 -24.20
N VAL A 261 16.68 -10.56 -25.38
CA VAL A 261 16.93 -11.81 -26.12
C VAL A 261 17.82 -12.75 -25.30
N ARG A 262 18.90 -12.24 -24.71
CA ARG A 262 19.81 -13.06 -23.88
C ARG A 262 19.14 -13.60 -22.63
N ALA A 263 18.15 -12.88 -22.07
CA ALA A 263 17.37 -13.37 -20.95
C ALA A 263 16.56 -14.64 -21.26
N VAL A 264 16.09 -14.80 -22.53
CA VAL A 264 15.33 -15.95 -22.99
C VAL A 264 16.15 -16.95 -23.78
N ARG A 265 17.30 -16.51 -24.32
CA ARG A 265 18.25 -17.31 -25.10
C ARG A 265 19.67 -16.87 -24.78
N PRO A 266 20.27 -17.41 -23.72
CA PRO A 266 21.59 -16.94 -23.20
C PRO A 266 22.72 -16.96 -24.22
N ASP A 267 22.72 -17.92 -25.16
CA ASP A 267 23.74 -18.09 -26.16
C ASP A 267 23.58 -17.16 -27.39
N PHE A 268 22.61 -16.25 -27.37
CA PHE A 268 22.35 -15.37 -28.50
C PHE A 268 23.42 -14.30 -28.59
N THR A 269 24.06 -14.23 -29.78
CA THR A 269 25.08 -13.23 -30.08
C THR A 269 24.70 -12.40 -31.30
N LEU A 270 25.04 -11.12 -31.26
CA LEU A 270 24.96 -10.25 -32.42
C LEU A 270 26.10 -10.60 -33.36
N THR A 271 25.77 -10.93 -34.61
CA THR A 271 26.71 -11.34 -35.64
C THR A 271 26.42 -10.59 -36.95
N ALA A 272 27.40 -10.55 -37.87
CA ALA A 272 27.17 -9.95 -39.19
C ALA A 272 25.98 -10.56 -39.94
N ALA A 273 25.65 -11.84 -39.69
CA ALA A 273 24.55 -12.54 -40.34
C ALA A 273 23.15 -12.11 -39.84
N ASN A 274 23.02 -11.65 -38.57
CA ASN A 274 21.75 -11.25 -37.96
C ASN A 274 21.63 -9.72 -37.69
N ALA A 275 22.74 -8.99 -37.81
CA ALA A 275 22.82 -7.56 -37.50
C ALA A 275 21.78 -6.72 -38.30
N ALA A 276 21.72 -6.92 -39.60
CA ALA A 276 20.79 -6.21 -40.47
C ALA A 276 19.33 -6.47 -40.10
N ALA A 277 18.98 -7.74 -39.77
CA ALA A 277 17.62 -8.09 -39.34
C ALA A 277 17.27 -7.48 -38.00
N ILE A 278 18.22 -7.46 -37.05
CA ILE A 278 18.00 -6.87 -35.72
C ILE A 278 17.84 -5.36 -35.83
N ALA A 279 18.66 -4.68 -36.61
CA ALA A 279 18.51 -3.24 -36.87
C ALA A 279 17.14 -2.92 -37.46
N ALA A 280 16.72 -3.69 -38.49
CA ALA A 280 15.42 -3.51 -39.14
C ALA A 280 14.24 -3.81 -38.20
N ILE A 281 14.35 -4.81 -37.31
CA ILE A 281 13.36 -5.06 -36.24
C ILE A 281 13.27 -3.85 -35.32
N CYS A 282 14.39 -3.36 -34.80
CA CYS A 282 14.39 -2.19 -33.90
C CYS A 282 13.79 -0.96 -34.58
N LEU A 283 14.11 -0.74 -35.85
CA LEU A 283 13.52 0.34 -36.66
C LEU A 283 12.00 0.16 -36.87
N SER A 284 11.56 -1.05 -37.20
CA SER A 284 10.13 -1.33 -37.39
C SER A 284 9.31 -1.19 -36.10
N LEU A 285 9.97 -1.26 -34.95
CA LEU A 285 9.39 -1.10 -33.61
C LEU A 285 9.57 0.31 -33.04
N ASP A 286 10.04 1.26 -33.85
CA ASP A 286 10.25 2.66 -33.51
C ASP A 286 11.08 2.87 -32.21
N GLY A 287 11.93 1.92 -31.83
CA GLY A 287 12.71 2.00 -30.58
C GLY A 287 11.86 2.01 -29.29
N LEU A 288 10.59 1.58 -29.35
CA LEU A 288 9.72 1.54 -28.20
C LEU A 288 10.12 0.39 -27.26
N PRO A 289 10.52 0.68 -25.98
CA PRO A 289 11.02 -0.34 -25.06
C PRO A 289 10.11 -1.55 -24.91
N LEU A 290 8.81 -1.33 -24.70
CA LEU A 290 7.84 -2.42 -24.55
C LEU A 290 7.75 -3.27 -25.81
N ALA A 291 7.74 -2.63 -26.98
CA ALA A 291 7.69 -3.32 -28.27
C ALA A 291 8.93 -4.19 -28.48
N LEU A 292 10.09 -3.65 -28.15
CA LEU A 292 11.38 -4.38 -28.22
C LEU A 292 11.41 -5.57 -27.26
N GLU A 293 10.90 -5.41 -26.02
CA GLU A 293 10.80 -6.49 -25.04
C GLU A 293 9.90 -7.62 -25.53
N LEU A 294 8.73 -7.28 -26.07
CA LEU A 294 7.77 -8.25 -26.62
C LEU A 294 8.34 -9.00 -27.84
N ALA A 295 9.02 -8.27 -28.73
CA ALA A 295 9.67 -8.89 -29.89
C ALA A 295 10.84 -9.78 -29.47
N ALA A 296 11.66 -9.33 -28.52
CA ALA A 296 12.79 -10.10 -28.03
C ALA A 296 12.39 -11.45 -27.46
N ALA A 297 11.25 -11.52 -26.74
CA ALA A 297 10.70 -12.77 -26.22
C ALA A 297 10.40 -13.79 -27.32
N ARG A 298 10.11 -13.33 -28.57
CA ARG A 298 9.80 -14.17 -29.72
C ARG A 298 11.03 -14.78 -30.38
N VAL A 299 12.23 -14.26 -30.14
CA VAL A 299 13.46 -14.83 -30.71
C VAL A 299 13.70 -16.28 -30.27
N ARG A 300 13.05 -16.71 -29.21
CA ARG A 300 13.02 -18.11 -28.76
C ARG A 300 12.41 -19.04 -29.82
N VAL A 301 11.38 -18.58 -30.54
CA VAL A 301 10.62 -19.37 -31.50
C VAL A 301 10.91 -18.97 -32.94
N LEU A 302 11.18 -17.69 -33.18
CA LEU A 302 11.39 -17.14 -34.52
C LEU A 302 12.79 -16.55 -34.66
N PRO A 303 13.58 -17.00 -35.63
CA PRO A 303 14.84 -16.33 -35.97
C PRO A 303 14.59 -14.87 -36.37
N PRO A 304 15.53 -13.92 -36.10
CA PRO A 304 15.33 -12.51 -36.39
C PRO A 304 14.83 -12.18 -37.78
N ARG A 305 15.32 -12.91 -38.82
CA ARG A 305 14.90 -12.71 -40.19
C ARG A 305 13.44 -13.10 -40.43
N ALA A 306 13.02 -14.24 -39.91
CA ALA A 306 11.61 -14.68 -40.02
C ALA A 306 10.66 -13.78 -39.22
N MET A 307 11.13 -13.21 -38.13
CA MET A 307 10.40 -12.20 -37.37
C MET A 307 10.21 -10.91 -38.16
N LEU A 308 11.29 -10.43 -38.79
CA LEU A 308 11.25 -9.23 -39.63
C LEU A 308 10.28 -9.40 -40.80
N ASP A 309 10.35 -10.55 -41.51
CA ASP A 309 9.46 -10.85 -42.65
C ASP A 309 7.97 -10.79 -42.21
N ARG A 310 7.65 -11.29 -41.03
CA ARG A 310 6.28 -11.22 -40.48
C ARG A 310 5.87 -9.80 -40.04
N LEU A 311 6.76 -9.05 -39.42
CA LEU A 311 6.51 -7.64 -39.06
C LEU A 311 6.25 -6.79 -40.30
N LEU A 312 6.97 -7.05 -41.39
CA LEU A 312 6.79 -6.35 -42.66
C LEU A 312 5.55 -6.83 -43.45
N GLY A 313 5.26 -8.14 -43.45
CA GLY A 313 4.17 -8.73 -44.21
C GLY A 313 2.78 -8.44 -43.64
N ASN A 314 2.60 -8.35 -42.35
CA ASN A 314 1.31 -8.08 -41.71
C ASN A 314 0.95 -6.60 -41.62
N ARG A 315 1.90 -5.71 -41.87
CA ARG A 315 1.75 -4.26 -41.81
C ARG A 315 0.64 -3.72 -42.72
N LEU A 316 0.43 -4.33 -43.87
CA LEU A 316 -0.56 -3.89 -44.87
C LEU A 316 -1.98 -4.40 -44.64
N GLN A 317 -2.18 -5.53 -43.98
CA GLN A 317 -3.51 -6.12 -43.76
C GLN A 317 -4.20 -5.60 -42.49
N ILE A 318 -3.51 -5.12 -41.46
CA ILE A 318 -4.07 -4.68 -40.20
C ILE A 318 -4.48 -3.20 -40.24
N LEU A 319 -3.95 -2.41 -41.18
CA LEU A 319 -4.21 -0.97 -41.31
C LEU A 319 -5.52 -0.58 -42.00
N THR A 320 -6.33 -1.52 -42.42
CA THR A 320 -7.55 -1.23 -43.23
C THR A 320 -8.81 -0.96 -42.41
N GLY A 321 -8.78 -0.86 -41.09
CA GLY A 321 -9.93 -0.67 -40.20
C GLY A 321 -9.83 0.35 -39.06
N GLY A 322 -8.72 1.04 -38.88
CA GLY A 322 -8.52 1.97 -37.76
C GLY A 322 -8.66 3.44 -38.11
N GLU A 323 -9.21 4.23 -37.20
CA GLU A 323 -9.31 5.67 -37.28
C GLU A 323 -7.98 6.32 -37.69
N ARG A 324 -8.02 7.12 -38.76
CA ARG A 324 -6.84 7.76 -39.39
C ARG A 324 -6.12 8.81 -38.54
N ASP A 325 -6.64 9.13 -37.34
CA ASP A 325 -6.17 10.23 -36.49
C ASP A 325 -5.22 9.81 -35.38
N ARG A 326 -4.85 8.52 -35.26
CA ARG A 326 -3.86 8.08 -34.25
C ARG A 326 -2.44 8.11 -34.79
N PRO A 327 -1.42 8.54 -33.99
CA PRO A 327 -0.03 8.54 -34.42
C PRO A 327 0.43 7.14 -34.86
N GLU A 328 1.17 7.06 -35.96
CA GLU A 328 1.71 5.80 -36.53
C GLU A 328 2.43 4.92 -35.47
N ARG A 329 3.04 5.55 -34.45
CA ARG A 329 3.76 4.90 -33.34
C ARG A 329 2.83 4.11 -32.40
N GLN A 330 1.58 4.53 -32.23
CA GLN A 330 0.57 3.75 -31.46
C GLN A 330 0.06 2.55 -32.27
N GLN A 331 0.08 2.66 -33.61
CA GLN A 331 -0.30 1.58 -34.49
C GLN A 331 0.75 0.45 -34.45
N THR A 332 2.02 0.77 -34.32
CA THR A 332 3.12 -0.20 -34.27
C THR A 332 3.05 -1.06 -33.00
N LEU A 333 2.81 -0.46 -31.83
CA LEU A 333 2.64 -1.21 -30.58
C LEU A 333 1.41 -2.11 -30.64
N ARG A 334 0.30 -1.59 -31.16
CA ARG A 334 -0.93 -2.36 -31.36
C ARG A 334 -0.69 -3.54 -32.31
N ALA A 335 0.05 -3.33 -33.40
CA ALA A 335 0.38 -4.40 -34.36
C ALA A 335 1.20 -5.51 -33.70
N ILE A 336 2.11 -5.18 -32.79
CA ILE A 336 2.91 -6.18 -32.06
C ILE A 336 2.05 -6.91 -31.03
N LEU A 337 1.18 -6.19 -30.31
CA LEU A 337 0.25 -6.82 -29.39
C LEU A 337 -0.72 -7.73 -30.14
N ALA A 338 -1.28 -7.26 -31.26
CA ALA A 338 -2.12 -8.06 -32.14
C ALA A 338 -1.39 -9.33 -32.63
N TRP A 339 -0.17 -9.16 -33.12
CA TRP A 339 0.62 -10.31 -33.54
C TRP A 339 0.95 -11.27 -32.38
N SER A 340 1.24 -10.75 -31.18
CA SER A 340 1.47 -11.58 -30.00
C SER A 340 0.20 -12.34 -29.61
N TYR A 341 -0.94 -11.67 -29.68
CA TYR A 341 -2.25 -12.24 -29.42
C TYR A 341 -2.64 -13.32 -30.44
N ASP A 342 -2.39 -13.07 -31.74
CA ASP A 342 -2.71 -14.02 -32.83
C ASP A 342 -1.87 -15.30 -32.77
N LEU A 343 -0.72 -15.27 -32.08
CA LEU A 343 0.12 -16.46 -31.85
C LEU A 343 -0.33 -17.30 -30.65
N LEU A 344 -1.24 -16.79 -29.84
CA LEU A 344 -1.81 -17.51 -28.71
C LEU A 344 -2.74 -18.63 -29.19
N ARG A 345 -2.79 -19.72 -28.44
CA ARG A 345 -3.83 -20.75 -28.61
C ARG A 345 -5.20 -20.15 -28.24
N PRO A 346 -6.32 -20.70 -28.78
CA PRO A 346 -7.65 -20.16 -28.48
C PRO A 346 -7.95 -19.99 -26.97
N GLY A 347 -7.58 -20.96 -26.14
CA GLY A 347 -7.73 -20.86 -24.68
C GLY A 347 -6.86 -19.77 -24.05
N GLU A 348 -5.61 -19.60 -24.51
CA GLU A 348 -4.75 -18.50 -24.07
C GLU A 348 -5.32 -17.13 -24.47
N GLN A 349 -5.92 -17.02 -25.66
CA GLN A 349 -6.59 -15.81 -26.13
C GLN A 349 -7.81 -15.46 -25.26
N ALA A 350 -8.65 -16.46 -24.96
CA ALA A 350 -9.80 -16.28 -24.09
C ALA A 350 -9.35 -15.83 -22.68
N LEU A 351 -8.40 -16.55 -22.08
CA LEU A 351 -7.87 -16.19 -20.77
C LEU A 351 -7.24 -14.79 -20.77
N PHE A 352 -6.48 -14.43 -21.80
CA PHE A 352 -5.91 -13.09 -21.95
C PHE A 352 -6.97 -12.00 -21.94
N ARG A 353 -8.05 -12.16 -22.74
CA ARG A 353 -9.16 -11.21 -22.77
C ARG A 353 -9.84 -11.09 -21.43
N TRP A 354 -10.16 -12.20 -20.80
CA TRP A 354 -10.89 -12.23 -19.53
C TRP A 354 -10.06 -11.66 -18.37
N LEU A 355 -8.75 -11.96 -18.30
CA LEU A 355 -7.88 -11.38 -17.29
C LEU A 355 -7.67 -9.87 -17.47
N SER A 356 -7.97 -9.30 -18.64
CA SER A 356 -7.85 -7.86 -18.86
C SER A 356 -8.83 -7.01 -18.04
N VAL A 357 -9.93 -7.61 -17.52
CA VAL A 357 -10.86 -6.89 -16.62
C VAL A 357 -10.26 -6.69 -15.23
N CYS A 358 -9.25 -7.51 -14.85
CA CYS A 358 -8.60 -7.37 -13.55
C CYS A 358 -7.76 -6.09 -13.47
N SER A 359 -8.00 -5.31 -12.43
CA SER A 359 -7.30 -4.05 -12.17
C SER A 359 -6.18 -4.28 -11.15
N GLY A 360 -4.92 -3.95 -11.50
CA GLY A 360 -3.77 -4.17 -10.61
C GLY A 360 -3.33 -5.63 -10.48
N GLY A 361 -3.75 -6.49 -11.42
CA GLY A 361 -3.44 -7.93 -11.42
C GLY A 361 -4.39 -8.75 -10.54
N CYS A 362 -4.19 -10.07 -10.51
CA CYS A 362 -5.02 -11.01 -9.77
C CYS A 362 -4.18 -12.14 -9.16
N SER A 363 -4.71 -12.81 -8.14
CA SER A 363 -4.13 -14.02 -7.57
C SER A 363 -4.26 -15.20 -8.53
N LEU A 364 -3.47 -16.25 -8.30
CA LEU A 364 -3.61 -17.50 -9.04
C LEU A 364 -5.03 -18.05 -8.95
N ALA A 365 -5.63 -18.04 -7.75
CA ALA A 365 -6.99 -18.52 -7.55
C ALA A 365 -8.02 -17.75 -8.39
N ALA A 366 -7.89 -16.42 -8.45
CA ALA A 366 -8.76 -15.59 -9.28
C ALA A 366 -8.54 -15.86 -10.79
N ALA A 367 -7.29 -16.01 -11.22
CA ALA A 367 -6.96 -16.33 -12.61
C ALA A 367 -7.53 -17.70 -13.03
N LEU A 368 -7.46 -18.70 -12.15
CA LEU A 368 -8.06 -20.02 -12.37
C LEU A 368 -9.59 -19.95 -12.48
N ALA A 369 -10.24 -19.23 -11.56
CA ALA A 369 -11.71 -19.06 -11.58
C ALA A 369 -12.19 -18.35 -12.84
N MET A 370 -11.51 -17.28 -13.26
CA MET A 370 -11.81 -16.55 -14.49
C MET A 370 -11.56 -17.42 -15.72
N GLY A 371 -10.47 -18.17 -15.75
CA GLY A 371 -10.10 -19.03 -16.87
C GLY A 371 -11.06 -20.21 -17.06
N ALA A 372 -11.51 -20.82 -15.97
CA ALA A 372 -12.50 -21.88 -16.01
C ALA A 372 -13.85 -21.42 -16.61
N THR A 373 -14.26 -20.18 -16.28
CA THR A 373 -15.50 -19.60 -16.82
C THR A 373 -15.35 -19.20 -18.30
N ALA A 374 -14.16 -18.69 -18.68
CA ALA A 374 -13.90 -18.21 -20.05
C ALA A 374 -13.96 -19.30 -21.14
N SER A 375 -13.81 -20.55 -20.79
CA SER A 375 -13.61 -21.66 -21.76
C SER A 375 -14.63 -22.77 -21.70
N ASP A 376 -15.62 -22.72 -20.81
CA ASP A 376 -16.51 -23.85 -20.49
C ASP A 376 -15.76 -25.17 -20.21
N MET A 377 -14.48 -25.10 -19.82
CA MET A 377 -13.61 -26.25 -19.63
C MET A 377 -13.46 -26.59 -18.13
N GLU A 378 -13.48 -27.87 -17.82
CA GLU A 378 -13.46 -28.37 -16.43
C GLU A 378 -12.06 -28.57 -15.82
N GLY A 379 -10.96 -28.15 -16.48
CA GLY A 379 -9.61 -28.51 -16.08
C GLY A 379 -8.71 -27.36 -15.57
N GLU A 380 -8.47 -27.25 -14.25
CA GLU A 380 -7.47 -26.29 -13.68
C GLU A 380 -6.07 -26.43 -14.32
N GLY A 381 -5.67 -27.64 -14.72
CA GLY A 381 -4.38 -27.89 -15.36
C GLY A 381 -4.18 -27.16 -16.68
N GLU A 382 -5.24 -27.05 -17.49
CA GLU A 382 -5.17 -26.32 -18.76
C GLU A 382 -5.05 -24.81 -18.55
N VAL A 383 -5.76 -24.25 -17.58
CA VAL A 383 -5.67 -22.81 -17.27
C VAL A 383 -4.26 -22.48 -16.78
N LEU A 384 -3.63 -23.36 -16.00
CA LEU A 384 -2.22 -23.19 -15.58
C LEU A 384 -1.27 -23.19 -16.79
N GLU A 385 -1.48 -24.07 -17.76
CA GLU A 385 -0.70 -24.06 -19.01
C GLU A 385 -0.89 -22.76 -19.81
N TRP A 386 -2.12 -22.25 -19.87
CA TRP A 386 -2.41 -20.97 -20.54
C TRP A 386 -1.79 -19.79 -19.82
N LEU A 387 -1.84 -19.77 -18.49
CA LEU A 387 -1.14 -18.76 -17.68
C LEU A 387 0.37 -18.78 -17.95
N ALA A 388 0.97 -19.98 -17.92
CA ALA A 388 2.39 -20.13 -18.25
C ALA A 388 2.70 -19.65 -19.67
N GLY A 389 1.84 -19.96 -20.65
CA GLY A 389 1.96 -19.47 -22.01
C GLY A 389 1.90 -17.93 -22.10
N LEU A 390 0.99 -17.28 -21.38
CA LEU A 390 0.87 -15.83 -21.34
C LEU A 390 2.08 -15.15 -20.66
N VAL A 391 2.63 -15.75 -19.59
CA VAL A 391 3.86 -15.28 -18.94
C VAL A 391 5.07 -15.45 -19.86
N ASP A 392 5.23 -16.60 -20.49
CA ASP A 392 6.29 -16.88 -21.45
C ASP A 392 6.26 -15.88 -22.62
N GLN A 393 5.08 -15.39 -22.99
CA GLN A 393 4.88 -14.41 -24.03
C GLN A 393 5.02 -12.97 -23.57
N SER A 394 5.36 -12.74 -22.28
CA SER A 394 5.46 -11.41 -21.66
C SER A 394 4.17 -10.57 -21.75
N LEU A 395 3.03 -11.22 -21.92
CA LEU A 395 1.70 -10.61 -21.86
C LEU A 395 1.17 -10.54 -20.43
N LEU A 396 1.62 -11.47 -19.58
CA LEU A 396 1.46 -11.42 -18.14
C LEU A 396 2.83 -11.35 -17.46
N ARG A 397 2.89 -10.70 -16.32
CA ARG A 397 4.01 -10.73 -15.41
C ARG A 397 3.62 -11.56 -14.20
N HIS A 398 4.51 -12.45 -13.81
CA HIS A 398 4.44 -13.10 -12.52
C HIS A 398 5.15 -12.20 -11.52
N GLU A 399 4.46 -11.83 -10.45
CA GLU A 399 5.00 -11.09 -9.34
C GLU A 399 5.16 -12.08 -8.17
N GLU A 400 6.38 -12.22 -7.67
CA GLU A 400 6.65 -13.02 -6.46
C GLU A 400 6.34 -12.14 -5.24
N PRO A 401 5.25 -12.35 -4.52
CA PRO A 401 5.05 -11.73 -3.21
C PRO A 401 5.96 -12.40 -2.17
N ALA A 402 6.21 -11.71 -1.06
CA ALA A 402 7.03 -12.23 0.04
C ALA A 402 6.43 -13.47 0.74
N GLU A 403 5.20 -13.85 0.44
CA GLU A 403 4.44 -14.98 0.99
C GLU A 403 3.64 -15.68 -0.12
N ASP A 404 3.65 -16.96 -0.13
CA ASP A 404 3.10 -18.05 -0.95
C ASP A 404 1.94 -17.84 -1.98
N ASP A 405 1.50 -16.62 -2.31
CA ASP A 405 0.40 -16.38 -3.25
C ASP A 405 0.89 -15.73 -4.55
N ALA A 406 1.06 -16.53 -5.60
CA ALA A 406 1.46 -16.08 -6.93
C ALA A 406 0.47 -15.06 -7.51
N ARG A 407 0.95 -13.89 -7.93
CA ARG A 407 0.14 -12.86 -8.61
C ARG A 407 0.53 -12.72 -10.08
N TYR A 408 -0.48 -12.42 -10.87
CA TYR A 408 -0.34 -12.18 -12.30
C TYR A 408 -0.85 -10.78 -12.63
N ALA A 409 -0.03 -9.99 -13.30
CA ALA A 409 -0.37 -8.63 -13.68
C ALA A 409 -0.11 -8.37 -15.17
N MET A 410 -0.96 -7.58 -15.79
CA MET A 410 -0.76 -7.06 -17.14
C MET A 410 -0.16 -5.66 -17.08
N LEU A 411 0.72 -5.32 -18.03
CA LEU A 411 1.00 -3.92 -18.29
C LEU A 411 -0.28 -3.23 -18.75
N GLU A 412 -0.47 -1.97 -18.37
CA GLU A 412 -1.72 -1.24 -18.66
C GLU A 412 -2.02 -1.18 -20.18
N THR A 413 -0.98 -0.98 -21.01
CA THR A 413 -1.13 -0.99 -22.48
C THR A 413 -1.53 -2.36 -23.03
N VAL A 414 -1.07 -3.44 -22.39
CA VAL A 414 -1.46 -4.82 -22.72
C VAL A 414 -2.89 -5.08 -22.28
N ARG A 415 -3.26 -4.60 -21.10
CA ARG A 415 -4.61 -4.67 -20.54
C ARG A 415 -5.62 -3.91 -21.40
N GLU A 416 -5.29 -2.69 -21.81
CA GLU A 416 -6.13 -1.91 -22.74
C GLU A 416 -6.40 -2.66 -24.05
N TYR A 417 -5.36 -3.29 -24.61
CA TYR A 417 -5.53 -4.12 -25.81
C TYR A 417 -6.42 -5.34 -25.56
N GLY A 418 -6.24 -5.99 -24.39
CA GLY A 418 -7.10 -7.13 -23.98
C GLY A 418 -8.57 -6.72 -23.87
N LEU A 419 -8.87 -5.56 -23.26
CA LEU A 419 -10.22 -5.00 -23.18
C LEU A 419 -10.81 -4.67 -24.57
N GLU A 420 -10.00 -4.15 -25.51
CA GLU A 420 -10.44 -3.95 -26.90
C GLU A 420 -10.81 -5.26 -27.57
N GLN A 421 -10.03 -6.34 -27.36
CA GLN A 421 -10.33 -7.65 -27.90
C GLN A 421 -11.55 -8.29 -27.23
N LEU A 422 -11.71 -8.10 -25.93
CA LEU A 422 -12.86 -8.54 -25.16
C LEU A 422 -14.16 -7.92 -25.74
N ALA A 423 -14.15 -6.60 -25.96
CA ALA A 423 -15.25 -5.86 -26.58
C ALA A 423 -15.53 -6.34 -28.02
N ALA A 424 -14.47 -6.55 -28.81
CA ALA A 424 -14.60 -7.02 -30.19
C ALA A 424 -15.22 -8.44 -30.30
N CYS A 425 -15.01 -9.28 -29.27
CA CYS A 425 -15.61 -10.61 -29.18
C CYS A 425 -17.03 -10.60 -28.57
N GLY A 426 -17.48 -9.47 -28.01
CA GLY A 426 -18.76 -9.36 -27.32
C GLY A 426 -18.83 -10.06 -25.97
N GLU A 427 -17.67 -10.34 -25.36
CA GLU A 427 -17.53 -11.08 -24.10
C GLU A 427 -17.49 -10.16 -22.85
N GLU A 428 -17.64 -8.84 -23.02
CA GLU A 428 -17.44 -7.85 -21.93
C GLU A 428 -18.34 -8.10 -20.73
N GLU A 429 -19.63 -8.32 -20.96
CA GLU A 429 -20.61 -8.49 -19.89
C GLU A 429 -20.34 -9.75 -19.08
N ASP A 430 -20.06 -10.87 -19.78
CA ASP A 430 -19.79 -12.16 -19.13
C ASP A 430 -18.47 -12.14 -18.34
N ALA A 431 -17.42 -11.54 -18.89
CA ALA A 431 -16.14 -11.39 -18.21
C ALA A 431 -16.24 -10.51 -16.96
N HIS A 432 -16.96 -9.39 -17.03
CA HIS A 432 -17.20 -8.53 -15.88
C HIS A 432 -18.09 -9.20 -14.83
N ARG A 433 -19.08 -9.97 -15.24
CA ARG A 433 -19.94 -10.75 -14.33
C ARG A 433 -19.12 -11.82 -13.61
N ALA A 434 -18.28 -12.56 -14.31
CA ALA A 434 -17.39 -13.55 -13.71
C ALA A 434 -16.37 -12.89 -12.74
N HIS A 435 -15.80 -11.76 -13.15
CA HIS A 435 -14.93 -10.96 -12.29
C HIS A 435 -15.65 -10.53 -11.00
N ALA A 436 -16.86 -10.00 -11.12
CA ALA A 436 -17.65 -9.58 -9.96
C ALA A 436 -17.98 -10.77 -9.05
N ALA A 437 -18.35 -11.93 -9.60
CA ALA A 437 -18.61 -13.15 -8.84
C ALA A 437 -17.35 -13.67 -8.12
N CYS A 438 -16.20 -13.66 -8.79
CA CYS A 438 -14.92 -14.05 -8.21
C CYS A 438 -14.57 -13.15 -7.00
N PHE A 439 -14.61 -11.83 -7.18
CA PHE A 439 -14.24 -10.90 -6.12
C PHE A 439 -15.31 -10.73 -5.04
N LEU A 440 -16.56 -11.03 -5.33
CA LEU A 440 -17.61 -11.22 -4.31
C LEU A 440 -17.23 -12.37 -3.37
N THR A 441 -16.80 -13.51 -3.91
CA THR A 441 -16.36 -14.66 -3.10
C THR A 441 -15.16 -14.29 -2.22
N VAL A 442 -14.21 -13.51 -2.74
CA VAL A 442 -13.06 -13.01 -1.96
C VAL A 442 -13.53 -12.08 -0.84
N ALA A 443 -14.45 -11.14 -1.14
CA ALA A 443 -14.97 -10.21 -0.15
C ALA A 443 -15.71 -10.91 0.99
N GLU A 444 -16.56 -11.89 0.67
CA GLU A 444 -17.32 -12.67 1.65
C GLU A 444 -16.43 -13.58 2.50
N ALA A 445 -15.45 -14.24 1.88
CA ALA A 445 -14.47 -15.03 2.63
C ALA A 445 -13.69 -14.14 3.60
N ALA A 446 -13.24 -12.97 3.15
CA ALA A 446 -12.53 -12.03 3.98
C ALA A 446 -13.37 -11.48 5.14
N ALA A 447 -14.66 -11.21 4.91
CA ALA A 447 -15.57 -10.71 5.95
C ALA A 447 -15.65 -11.64 7.18
N ALA A 448 -15.44 -12.95 6.98
CA ALA A 448 -15.41 -13.94 8.05
C ALA A 448 -14.14 -13.88 8.91
N HIS A 449 -13.04 -13.32 8.38
CA HIS A 449 -11.72 -13.32 9.02
C HIS A 449 -11.29 -11.95 9.56
N VAL A 450 -11.77 -10.85 8.96
CA VAL A 450 -11.37 -9.47 9.31
C VAL A 450 -11.81 -9.05 10.72
N LEU A 451 -12.76 -9.75 11.34
CA LEU A 451 -13.26 -9.45 12.68
C LEU A 451 -12.61 -10.32 13.77
N GLY A 452 -11.73 -11.21 13.43
CA GLY A 452 -11.02 -12.07 14.37
C GLY A 452 -10.54 -13.38 13.76
N GLY A 453 -9.66 -14.05 14.46
CA GLY A 453 -9.02 -15.27 14.03
C GLY A 453 -7.52 -15.09 13.78
N PRO A 454 -6.79 -16.22 13.61
CA PRO A 454 -5.34 -16.17 13.40
C PRO A 454 -4.94 -15.54 12.06
N ASP A 455 -5.86 -15.50 11.11
CA ASP A 455 -5.63 -15.06 9.73
C ASP A 455 -6.12 -13.62 9.48
N GLU A 456 -6.45 -12.85 10.53
CA GLU A 456 -6.98 -11.48 10.44
C GLU A 456 -6.04 -10.56 9.62
N VAL A 457 -4.75 -10.53 9.97
CA VAL A 457 -3.75 -9.69 9.27
C VAL A 457 -3.53 -10.18 7.83
N PRO A 458 -3.27 -11.47 7.55
CA PRO A 458 -3.15 -11.97 6.18
C PRO A 458 -4.35 -11.63 5.28
N TRP A 459 -5.58 -11.70 5.82
CA TRP A 459 -6.77 -11.35 5.04
C TRP A 459 -6.90 -9.86 4.78
N LEU A 460 -6.57 -9.01 5.75
CA LEU A 460 -6.52 -7.56 5.54
C LEU A 460 -5.53 -7.19 4.44
N ASP A 461 -4.32 -7.77 4.47
CA ASP A 461 -3.30 -7.57 3.44
C ASP A 461 -3.74 -8.10 2.07
N ARG A 462 -4.45 -9.23 2.04
CA ARG A 462 -5.00 -9.78 0.80
C ARG A 462 -6.05 -8.86 0.18
N ILE A 463 -7.00 -8.36 0.99
CA ILE A 463 -8.03 -7.42 0.49
C ILE A 463 -7.38 -6.13 0.00
N GLU A 464 -6.37 -5.62 0.70
CA GLU A 464 -5.65 -4.39 0.28
C GLU A 464 -5.02 -4.60 -1.10
N ARG A 465 -4.41 -5.75 -1.35
CA ARG A 465 -3.82 -6.10 -2.66
C ARG A 465 -4.88 -6.24 -3.76
N ASP A 466 -6.07 -6.71 -3.43
CA ASP A 466 -7.18 -6.92 -4.37
C ASP A 466 -8.19 -5.77 -4.36
N HIS A 467 -7.93 -4.69 -3.62
CA HIS A 467 -8.87 -3.59 -3.41
C HIS A 467 -9.34 -2.94 -4.73
N ASP A 468 -8.44 -2.80 -5.70
CA ASP A 468 -8.80 -2.24 -7.01
C ASP A 468 -9.73 -3.14 -7.80
N ASN A 469 -9.57 -4.47 -7.72
CA ASN A 469 -10.49 -5.43 -8.30
C ASN A 469 -11.86 -5.41 -7.61
N LEU A 470 -11.85 -5.37 -6.28
CA LEU A 470 -13.09 -5.27 -5.48
C LEU A 470 -13.87 -4.00 -5.81
N ARG A 471 -13.18 -2.88 -5.99
CA ARG A 471 -13.79 -1.61 -6.43
C ARG A 471 -14.31 -1.69 -7.87
N ALA A 472 -13.56 -2.33 -8.77
CA ALA A 472 -13.99 -2.53 -10.16
C ALA A 472 -15.25 -3.41 -10.23
N ALA A 473 -15.27 -4.52 -9.47
CA ALA A 473 -16.43 -5.42 -9.35
C ALA A 473 -17.66 -4.69 -8.81
N LEU A 474 -17.48 -3.93 -7.73
CA LEU A 474 -18.54 -3.15 -7.10
C LEU A 474 -19.06 -2.03 -8.01
N GLY A 475 -18.15 -1.31 -8.69
CA GLY A 475 -18.51 -0.28 -9.64
C GLY A 475 -19.30 -0.82 -10.84
N TRP A 476 -18.92 -1.98 -11.35
CA TRP A 476 -19.65 -2.67 -12.42
C TRP A 476 -21.04 -3.11 -11.95
N ALA A 477 -21.14 -3.75 -10.76
CA ALA A 477 -22.42 -4.21 -10.22
C ALA A 477 -23.40 -3.05 -10.03
N LEU A 478 -22.94 -1.89 -9.54
CA LEU A 478 -23.74 -0.68 -9.42
C LEU A 478 -24.18 -0.13 -10.78
N ALA A 479 -23.28 -0.12 -11.79
CA ALA A 479 -23.58 0.35 -13.13
C ALA A 479 -24.62 -0.53 -13.85
N GLN A 480 -24.61 -1.85 -13.59
CA GLN A 480 -25.56 -2.80 -14.13
C GLN A 480 -26.84 -2.93 -13.28
N GLN A 481 -26.95 -2.17 -12.19
CA GLN A 481 -28.05 -2.24 -11.24
C GLN A 481 -28.21 -3.64 -10.59
N GLU A 482 -27.13 -4.39 -10.49
CA GLU A 482 -27.07 -5.67 -9.77
C GLU A 482 -27.03 -5.42 -8.26
N ALA A 483 -28.16 -5.00 -7.70
CA ALA A 483 -28.28 -4.45 -6.35
C ALA A 483 -27.81 -5.44 -5.26
N GLU A 484 -28.10 -6.74 -5.40
CA GLU A 484 -27.69 -7.76 -4.44
C GLU A 484 -26.18 -7.95 -4.46
N THR A 485 -25.56 -8.10 -5.65
CA THR A 485 -24.11 -8.25 -5.81
C THR A 485 -23.35 -7.04 -5.24
N ALA A 486 -23.81 -5.83 -5.58
CA ALA A 486 -23.22 -4.60 -5.08
C ALA A 486 -23.32 -4.51 -3.54
N ALA A 487 -24.46 -4.82 -2.98
CA ALA A 487 -24.69 -4.78 -1.53
C ALA A 487 -23.85 -5.84 -0.79
N ARG A 488 -23.74 -7.06 -1.32
CA ARG A 488 -22.92 -8.14 -0.75
C ARG A 488 -21.43 -7.75 -0.71
N ILE A 489 -20.89 -7.23 -1.80
CA ILE A 489 -19.48 -6.78 -1.83
C ILE A 489 -19.29 -5.61 -0.83
N ALA A 490 -20.10 -4.57 -0.91
CA ALA A 490 -19.95 -3.38 -0.09
C ALA A 490 -20.05 -3.68 1.41
N THR A 491 -21.05 -4.47 1.82
CA THR A 491 -21.25 -4.83 3.23
C THR A 491 -20.17 -5.76 3.77
N SER A 492 -19.60 -6.62 2.92
CA SER A 492 -18.45 -7.47 3.28
C SER A 492 -17.18 -6.67 3.52
N LEU A 493 -16.98 -5.56 2.82
CA LEU A 493 -15.77 -4.73 2.92
C LEU A 493 -15.83 -3.66 4.02
N ARG A 494 -16.97 -3.46 4.69
CA ARG A 494 -17.15 -2.34 5.63
C ARG A 494 -16.10 -2.29 6.74
N TRP A 495 -15.75 -3.44 7.32
CA TRP A 495 -14.76 -3.54 8.38
C TRP A 495 -13.32 -3.36 7.89
N PHE A 496 -13.02 -3.84 6.68
CA PHE A 496 -11.75 -3.59 6.03
C PHE A 496 -11.56 -2.08 5.78
N TRP A 497 -12.56 -1.39 5.26
CA TRP A 497 -12.48 0.05 5.04
C TRP A 497 -12.28 0.84 6.35
N ASP A 498 -12.86 0.37 7.45
CA ASP A 498 -12.62 0.95 8.78
C ASP A 498 -11.18 0.70 9.26
N ALA A 499 -10.72 -0.55 9.23
CA ALA A 499 -9.41 -0.93 9.73
C ALA A 499 -8.26 -0.26 8.97
N HIS A 500 -8.32 -0.25 7.63
CA HIS A 500 -7.27 0.32 6.77
C HIS A 500 -7.50 1.81 6.40
N GLY A 501 -8.59 2.41 6.91
CA GLY A 501 -8.86 3.85 6.73
C GLY A 501 -9.33 4.26 5.34
N HIS A 502 -9.89 3.34 4.57
CA HIS A 502 -10.55 3.63 3.30
C HIS A 502 -11.96 4.20 3.48
N ILE A 503 -12.20 4.95 4.57
CA ILE A 503 -13.53 5.39 5.03
C ILE A 503 -14.34 6.09 3.93
N ARG A 504 -13.70 6.91 3.11
CA ARG A 504 -14.39 7.66 2.04
C ARG A 504 -14.83 6.78 0.90
N VAL A 505 -13.99 5.83 0.52
CA VAL A 505 -14.30 4.83 -0.51
C VAL A 505 -15.48 3.99 -0.02
N GLY A 506 -15.41 3.50 1.23
CA GLY A 506 -16.48 2.76 1.86
C GLY A 506 -17.80 3.54 1.89
N ARG A 507 -17.74 4.81 2.32
CA ARG A 507 -18.90 5.70 2.32
C ARG A 507 -19.51 5.87 0.93
N HIS A 508 -18.70 6.19 -0.07
CA HIS A 508 -19.15 6.37 -1.45
C HIS A 508 -19.96 5.17 -1.95
N TYR A 509 -19.43 3.97 -1.76
CA TYR A 509 -20.07 2.75 -2.23
C TYR A 509 -21.28 2.35 -1.38
N LEU A 510 -21.21 2.50 -0.05
CA LEU A 510 -22.36 2.21 0.83
C LEU A 510 -23.52 3.17 0.59
N ASP A 511 -23.25 4.46 0.41
CA ASP A 511 -24.29 5.45 0.04
C ASP A 511 -24.88 5.13 -1.34
N ALA A 512 -24.07 4.68 -2.31
CA ALA A 512 -24.58 4.24 -3.61
C ALA A 512 -25.47 2.99 -3.52
N VAL A 513 -25.12 2.04 -2.66
CA VAL A 513 -25.97 0.86 -2.38
C VAL A 513 -27.28 1.28 -1.73
N LEU A 514 -27.25 2.17 -0.74
CA LEU A 514 -28.47 2.68 -0.09
C LEU A 514 -29.36 3.44 -1.07
N ALA A 515 -28.78 4.12 -2.06
CA ALA A 515 -29.54 4.82 -3.11
C ALA A 515 -30.34 3.88 -4.03
N LEU A 516 -30.01 2.57 -4.09
CA LEU A 516 -30.77 1.56 -4.84
C LEU A 516 -32.11 1.19 -4.14
N GLY A 517 -32.29 1.56 -2.89
CA GLY A 517 -33.57 1.42 -2.15
C GLY A 517 -34.08 -0.02 -2.12
N ASP A 518 -35.36 -0.20 -2.52
CA ASP A 518 -36.07 -1.48 -2.45
C ASP A 518 -35.48 -2.59 -3.33
N ALA A 519 -34.58 -2.26 -4.25
CA ALA A 519 -33.88 -3.25 -5.06
C ALA A 519 -32.86 -4.06 -4.23
N VAL A 520 -32.42 -3.54 -3.09
CA VAL A 520 -31.47 -4.21 -2.19
C VAL A 520 -32.25 -5.11 -1.22
N PRO A 521 -31.86 -6.39 -1.06
CA PRO A 521 -32.44 -7.25 -0.03
C PRO A 521 -32.36 -6.58 1.36
N HIS A 522 -33.45 -6.57 2.10
CA HIS A 522 -33.57 -5.83 3.37
C HIS A 522 -32.48 -6.18 4.40
N SER A 523 -32.02 -7.45 4.42
CA SER A 523 -30.92 -7.87 5.31
C SER A 523 -29.57 -7.22 4.93
N LEU A 524 -29.31 -7.05 3.63
CA LEU A 524 -28.12 -6.36 3.14
C LEU A 524 -28.26 -4.83 3.31
N TYR A 525 -29.47 -4.32 3.10
CA TYR A 525 -29.76 -2.90 3.33
C TYR A 525 -29.51 -2.49 4.79
N ALA A 526 -29.91 -3.33 5.75
CA ALA A 526 -29.62 -3.09 7.17
C ALA A 526 -28.10 -3.05 7.45
N LYS A 527 -27.34 -3.96 6.85
CA LYS A 527 -25.85 -3.98 6.96
C LYS A 527 -25.22 -2.78 6.25
N ALA A 528 -25.80 -2.32 5.14
CA ALA A 528 -25.33 -1.12 4.45
C ALA A 528 -25.58 0.15 5.27
N LEU A 529 -26.73 0.24 5.95
CA LEU A 529 -27.04 1.31 6.91
C LEU A 529 -26.02 1.35 8.05
N ASP A 530 -25.68 0.18 8.62
CA ASP A 530 -24.65 0.05 9.65
C ASP A 530 -23.28 0.54 9.16
N GLY A 531 -22.82 0.05 8.02
CA GLY A 531 -21.54 0.47 7.42
C GLY A 531 -21.50 1.95 7.07
N ALA A 532 -22.58 2.51 6.49
CA ALA A 532 -22.66 3.93 6.15
C ALA A 532 -22.70 4.80 7.42
N GLY A 533 -23.38 4.34 8.48
CA GLY A 533 -23.40 4.97 9.79
C GLY A 533 -22.01 5.00 10.42
N MET A 534 -21.26 3.90 10.37
CA MET A 534 -19.89 3.82 10.84
C MET A 534 -18.97 4.77 10.05
N ALA A 535 -19.11 4.84 8.72
CA ALA A 535 -18.34 5.77 7.91
C ALA A 535 -18.66 7.24 8.22
N ALA A 536 -19.94 7.58 8.44
CA ALA A 536 -20.37 8.91 8.87
C ALA A 536 -19.80 9.27 10.27
N PHE A 537 -19.81 8.31 11.19
CA PHE A 537 -19.22 8.45 12.52
C PHE A 537 -17.72 8.78 12.44
N ARG A 538 -16.93 8.04 11.63
CA ARG A 538 -15.50 8.29 11.43
C ARG A 538 -15.19 9.65 10.81
N GLN A 539 -16.16 10.25 10.15
CA GLN A 539 -16.05 11.59 9.56
C GLN A 539 -16.59 12.70 10.46
N GLY A 540 -17.02 12.37 11.70
CA GLY A 540 -17.55 13.33 12.66
C GLY A 540 -18.99 13.76 12.40
N GLU A 541 -19.71 13.11 11.48
CA GLU A 541 -21.12 13.36 11.18
C GLU A 541 -22.04 12.58 12.13
N TYR A 542 -21.87 12.80 13.45
CA TYR A 542 -22.52 11.99 14.49
C TYR A 542 -24.06 11.98 14.39
N GLY A 543 -24.68 13.12 14.00
CA GLY A 543 -26.12 13.18 13.79
C GLY A 543 -26.61 12.25 12.68
N ARG A 544 -25.89 12.20 11.55
CA ARG A 544 -26.16 11.28 10.43
C ARG A 544 -25.90 9.83 10.85
N ALA A 545 -24.81 9.57 11.55
CA ALA A 545 -24.50 8.24 12.05
C ALA A 545 -25.62 7.69 12.92
N ILE A 546 -26.12 8.48 13.89
CA ILE A 546 -27.24 8.11 14.74
C ILE A 546 -28.51 7.82 13.92
N ALA A 547 -28.81 8.63 12.91
CA ALA A 547 -30.00 8.40 12.07
C ALA A 547 -29.88 7.07 11.30
N LEU A 548 -28.74 6.80 10.66
CA LEU A 548 -28.49 5.56 9.91
C LEU A 548 -28.53 4.33 10.82
N HIS A 549 -27.86 4.38 11.99
CA HIS A 549 -27.89 3.27 12.95
C HIS A 549 -29.28 3.07 13.58
N THR A 550 -30.05 4.12 13.75
CA THR A 550 -31.44 4.01 14.24
C THR A 550 -32.32 3.27 13.24
N GLU A 551 -32.21 3.62 11.95
CA GLU A 551 -32.92 2.96 10.86
C GLU A 551 -32.46 1.51 10.72
N GLY A 552 -31.12 1.28 10.71
CA GLY A 552 -30.53 -0.05 10.66
C GLY A 552 -30.96 -0.95 11.82
N ALA A 553 -31.01 -0.42 13.05
CA ALA A 553 -31.46 -1.14 14.22
C ALA A 553 -32.97 -1.48 14.14
N ALA A 554 -33.79 -0.57 13.65
CA ALA A 554 -35.22 -0.82 13.47
C ALA A 554 -35.47 -1.93 12.44
N LEU A 555 -34.77 -1.87 11.29
CA LEU A 555 -34.87 -2.89 10.24
C LEU A 555 -34.34 -4.25 10.70
N SER A 556 -33.16 -4.28 11.34
CA SER A 556 -32.56 -5.52 11.86
C SER A 556 -33.44 -6.18 12.91
N ARG A 557 -34.12 -5.38 13.73
CA ARG A 557 -35.11 -5.89 14.73
C ARG A 557 -36.30 -6.54 14.05
N LEU A 558 -36.82 -5.96 12.97
CA LEU A 558 -37.92 -6.54 12.19
C LEU A 558 -37.50 -7.85 11.50
N LEU A 559 -36.25 -7.93 11.03
CA LEU A 559 -35.68 -9.10 10.34
C LEU A 559 -35.24 -10.20 11.32
N GLY A 560 -35.11 -9.91 12.61
CA GLY A 560 -34.54 -10.83 13.60
C GLY A 560 -32.99 -11.00 13.45
N ASP A 561 -32.32 -10.11 12.72
CA ASP A 561 -30.86 -10.11 12.59
C ASP A 561 -30.23 -9.50 13.85
N ARG A 562 -29.96 -10.38 14.83
CA ARG A 562 -29.40 -9.98 16.12
C ARG A 562 -28.01 -9.42 16.05
N SER A 563 -27.16 -9.94 15.13
CA SER A 563 -25.78 -9.48 14.98
C SER A 563 -25.74 -8.04 14.47
N THR A 564 -26.38 -7.75 13.33
CA THR A 564 -26.45 -6.38 12.78
C THR A 564 -27.16 -5.42 13.74
N LEU A 565 -28.22 -5.88 14.44
CA LEU A 565 -28.89 -5.07 15.46
C LEU A 565 -27.94 -4.67 16.59
N SER A 566 -27.12 -5.61 17.09
CA SER A 566 -26.14 -5.32 18.12
C SER A 566 -25.11 -4.28 17.68
N PHE A 567 -24.53 -4.43 16.48
CA PHE A 567 -23.58 -3.45 15.93
C PHE A 567 -24.22 -2.06 15.77
N CYS A 568 -25.41 -1.96 15.17
CA CYS A 568 -26.11 -0.69 15.03
C CYS A 568 -26.34 0.01 16.38
N LEU A 569 -26.76 -0.74 17.41
CA LEU A 569 -26.97 -0.19 18.75
C LEU A 569 -25.69 0.28 19.40
N CYS A 570 -24.60 -0.48 19.25
CA CYS A 570 -23.30 -0.13 19.80
C CYS A 570 -22.71 1.11 19.13
N ASP A 571 -22.73 1.17 17.79
CA ASP A 571 -22.25 2.33 17.05
C ASP A 571 -23.09 3.58 17.28
N TRP A 572 -24.42 3.42 17.43
CA TRP A 572 -25.27 4.50 17.92
C TRP A 572 -24.82 4.98 19.31
N GLY A 573 -24.56 4.03 20.26
CA GLY A 573 -24.07 4.36 21.60
C GLY A 573 -22.75 5.14 21.57
N ILE A 574 -21.80 4.73 20.72
CA ILE A 574 -20.52 5.44 20.54
C ILE A 574 -20.75 6.86 19.99
N ALA A 575 -21.60 7.01 18.97
CA ALA A 575 -21.92 8.32 18.41
C ALA A 575 -22.58 9.24 19.44
N ALA A 576 -23.45 8.70 20.30
CA ALA A 576 -24.08 9.42 21.41
C ALA A 576 -23.04 9.84 22.47
N MET A 577 -22.10 8.97 22.83
CA MET A 577 -20.99 9.29 23.74
C MET A 577 -20.18 10.48 23.25
N LEU A 578 -19.84 10.51 21.94
CA LEU A 578 -19.07 11.61 21.37
C LEU A 578 -19.84 12.94 21.30
N GLN A 579 -21.16 12.89 21.37
CA GLN A 579 -22.00 14.08 21.58
C GLN A 579 -22.14 14.46 23.06
N GLY A 580 -21.51 13.72 23.98
CA GLY A 580 -21.61 13.95 25.42
C GLY A 580 -22.85 13.32 26.07
N ASN A 581 -23.68 12.56 25.33
CA ASN A 581 -24.87 11.89 25.87
C ASN A 581 -24.55 10.50 26.41
N PHE A 582 -23.89 10.46 27.56
CA PHE A 582 -23.43 9.23 28.21
C PHE A 582 -24.55 8.28 28.65
N GLU A 583 -25.71 8.79 29.04
CA GLU A 583 -26.84 7.96 29.46
C GLU A 583 -27.38 7.15 28.28
N GLN A 584 -27.54 7.81 27.14
CA GLN A 584 -27.94 7.14 25.89
C GLN A 584 -26.88 6.15 25.42
N ALA A 585 -25.59 6.53 25.52
CA ALA A 585 -24.47 5.66 25.18
C ALA A 585 -24.51 4.35 25.99
N ASP A 586 -24.57 4.45 27.31
CA ASP A 586 -24.62 3.27 28.20
C ASP A 586 -25.87 2.40 27.93
N ALA A 587 -27.05 3.02 27.77
CA ALA A 587 -28.29 2.29 27.48
C ALA A 587 -28.19 1.49 26.16
N ARG A 588 -27.69 2.11 25.08
CA ARG A 588 -27.59 1.46 23.77
C ARG A 588 -26.50 0.37 23.74
N LEU A 589 -25.37 0.62 24.35
CA LEU A 589 -24.30 -0.38 24.46
C LEU A 589 -24.72 -1.60 25.28
N ARG A 590 -25.44 -1.41 26.40
CA ARG A 590 -25.97 -2.52 27.19
C ARG A 590 -27.09 -3.29 26.47
N GLU A 591 -27.95 -2.61 25.72
CA GLU A 591 -28.96 -3.27 24.88
C GLU A 591 -28.27 -4.12 23.81
N GLY A 592 -27.26 -3.54 23.09
CA GLY A 592 -26.46 -4.26 22.08
C GLY A 592 -25.74 -5.46 22.68
N TRP A 593 -25.11 -5.30 23.84
CA TRP A 593 -24.44 -6.38 24.57
C TRP A 593 -25.40 -7.53 24.91
N ALA A 594 -26.54 -7.23 25.49
CA ALA A 594 -27.52 -8.26 25.85
C ALA A 594 -28.00 -9.05 24.61
N ILE A 595 -28.16 -8.37 23.46
CA ILE A 595 -28.56 -9.00 22.21
C ILE A 595 -27.42 -9.89 21.66
N ALA A 596 -26.17 -9.40 21.65
CA ALA A 596 -25.00 -10.16 21.21
C ALA A 596 -24.79 -11.42 22.05
N GLN A 597 -24.86 -11.28 23.38
CA GLN A 597 -24.73 -12.39 24.32
C GLN A 597 -25.82 -13.42 24.12
N GLY A 598 -27.08 -12.97 23.94
CA GLY A 598 -28.22 -13.86 23.68
C GLY A 598 -28.19 -14.53 22.31
N ALA A 599 -27.38 -14.00 21.37
CA ALA A 599 -27.13 -14.59 20.05
C ALA A 599 -25.89 -15.52 20.03
N GLY A 600 -25.05 -15.51 21.07
CA GLY A 600 -23.78 -16.22 21.10
C GLY A 600 -22.74 -15.59 20.16
N ASP A 601 -22.93 -14.32 19.76
CA ASP A 601 -22.01 -13.59 18.90
C ASP A 601 -20.85 -13.01 19.72
N ALA A 602 -19.70 -13.71 19.69
CA ALA A 602 -18.54 -13.34 20.47
C ALA A 602 -17.97 -11.97 20.01
N VAL A 603 -17.93 -11.71 18.70
CA VAL A 603 -17.38 -10.47 18.14
C VAL A 603 -18.23 -9.28 18.51
N ALA A 604 -19.53 -9.35 18.31
CA ALA A 604 -20.47 -8.30 18.73
C ALA A 604 -20.43 -8.09 20.25
N THR A 605 -20.23 -9.16 21.03
CA THR A 605 -20.06 -9.07 22.49
C THR A 605 -18.81 -8.32 22.88
N ILE A 606 -17.65 -8.63 22.27
CA ILE A 606 -16.37 -7.92 22.48
C ILE A 606 -16.56 -6.44 22.15
N PHE A 607 -17.18 -6.17 21.00
CA PHE A 607 -17.43 -4.81 20.52
C PHE A 607 -18.26 -3.99 21.53
N ALA A 608 -19.34 -4.57 22.03
CA ALA A 608 -20.22 -3.90 22.99
C ALA A 608 -19.53 -3.65 24.35
N ILE A 609 -18.87 -4.68 24.91
CA ILE A 609 -18.20 -4.57 26.22
C ILE A 609 -16.99 -3.65 26.12
N GLY A 610 -16.17 -3.76 25.05
CA GLY A 610 -15.02 -2.89 24.83
C GLY A 610 -15.43 -1.41 24.78
N ASN A 611 -16.53 -1.11 24.07
CA ASN A 611 -17.05 0.26 23.99
C ASN A 611 -17.67 0.75 25.31
N LEU A 612 -18.29 -0.12 26.14
CA LEU A 612 -18.68 0.23 27.49
C LEU A 612 -17.47 0.61 28.35
N GLY A 613 -16.35 -0.12 28.19
CA GLY A 613 -15.07 0.24 28.81
C GLY A 613 -14.53 1.60 28.36
N ILE A 614 -14.66 1.92 27.07
CA ILE A 614 -14.30 3.25 26.54
C ILE A 614 -15.19 4.34 27.17
N VAL A 615 -16.51 4.10 27.30
CA VAL A 615 -17.41 5.04 27.97
C VAL A 615 -17.00 5.24 29.43
N GLY A 616 -16.62 4.18 30.14
CA GLY A 616 -16.12 4.25 31.53
C GLY A 616 -14.85 5.08 31.63
N PHE A 617 -13.88 4.87 30.73
CA PHE A 617 -12.68 5.69 30.65
C PHE A 617 -12.99 7.17 30.44
N VAL A 618 -13.82 7.48 29.46
CA VAL A 618 -14.17 8.87 29.11
C VAL A 618 -14.92 9.56 30.26
N ARG A 619 -15.73 8.83 31.02
CA ARG A 619 -16.43 9.33 32.22
C ARG A 619 -15.55 9.48 33.44
N GLY A 620 -14.32 8.96 33.42
CA GLY A 620 -13.44 8.94 34.58
C GLY A 620 -13.89 7.96 35.67
N THR A 621 -14.48 6.82 35.28
CA THR A 621 -14.90 5.72 36.19
C THR A 621 -14.16 4.42 35.85
N PRO A 622 -12.80 4.43 35.95
CA PRO A 622 -11.98 3.29 35.53
C PRO A 622 -12.22 2.02 36.34
N GLU A 623 -12.61 2.13 37.63
CA GLU A 623 -12.87 0.97 38.49
C GLU A 623 -14.01 0.09 37.94
N GLY A 624 -15.02 0.70 37.35
CA GLY A 624 -16.14 -0.01 36.72
C GLY A 624 -15.81 -0.49 35.29
N ALA A 625 -14.85 0.15 34.63
CA ALA A 625 -14.46 -0.16 33.24
C ALA A 625 -13.52 -1.38 33.13
N ILE A 626 -12.54 -1.50 34.02
CA ILE A 626 -11.50 -2.55 33.95
C ILE A 626 -12.08 -3.96 33.94
N PRO A 627 -13.02 -4.35 34.85
CA PRO A 627 -13.58 -5.70 34.82
C PRO A 627 -14.28 -6.05 33.51
N LEU A 628 -14.97 -5.08 32.88
CA LEU A 628 -15.60 -5.24 31.58
C LEU A 628 -14.57 -5.42 30.49
N LEU A 629 -13.52 -4.61 30.50
CA LEU A 629 -12.43 -4.68 29.52
C LEU A 629 -11.64 -6.00 29.64
N GLU A 630 -11.40 -6.48 30.85
CA GLU A 630 -10.75 -7.79 31.08
C GLU A 630 -11.62 -8.95 30.56
N GLN A 631 -12.93 -8.86 30.71
CA GLN A 631 -13.87 -9.80 30.09
C GLN A 631 -13.81 -9.73 28.57
N ALA A 632 -13.80 -8.53 27.99
CA ALA A 632 -13.64 -8.32 26.55
C ALA A 632 -12.32 -8.90 26.05
N LEU A 633 -11.22 -8.65 26.77
CA LEU A 633 -9.88 -9.14 26.45
C LEU A 633 -9.81 -10.68 26.47
N ALA A 634 -10.38 -11.32 27.50
CA ALA A 634 -10.46 -12.78 27.60
C ALA A 634 -11.22 -13.37 26.41
N LEU A 635 -12.33 -12.75 26.02
CA LEU A 635 -13.12 -13.17 24.87
C LEU A 635 -12.37 -12.91 23.55
N ALA A 636 -11.73 -11.75 23.38
CA ALA A 636 -10.90 -11.43 22.20
C ALA A 636 -9.75 -12.44 22.02
N ARG A 637 -9.10 -12.86 23.11
CA ARG A 637 -8.09 -13.91 23.10
C ARG A 637 -8.67 -15.27 22.71
N SER A 638 -9.90 -15.60 23.16
CA SER A 638 -10.56 -16.86 22.80
C SER A 638 -10.88 -16.97 21.31
N VAL A 639 -11.28 -15.86 20.68
CA VAL A 639 -11.54 -15.79 19.24
C VAL A 639 -10.29 -15.40 18.43
N ARG A 640 -9.15 -15.21 19.07
CA ARG A 640 -7.86 -14.86 18.47
C ARG A 640 -7.92 -13.59 17.58
N SER A 641 -8.69 -12.57 17.99
CA SER A 641 -8.71 -11.31 17.27
C SER A 641 -7.57 -10.41 17.72
N THR A 642 -6.58 -10.27 16.87
CA THR A 642 -5.40 -9.42 17.12
C THR A 642 -5.81 -7.97 17.34
N ARG A 643 -6.75 -7.46 16.55
CA ARG A 643 -7.24 -6.08 16.64
C ARG A 643 -7.94 -5.81 17.97
N TRP A 644 -8.88 -6.68 18.37
CA TRP A 644 -9.61 -6.48 19.63
C TRP A 644 -8.76 -6.69 20.86
N ILE A 645 -7.77 -7.58 20.82
CA ILE A 645 -6.77 -7.72 21.87
C ILE A 645 -6.01 -6.40 22.01
N ALA A 646 -5.49 -5.85 20.89
CA ALA A 646 -4.70 -4.62 20.89
C ALA A 646 -5.49 -3.39 21.40
N ILE A 647 -6.72 -3.21 20.90
CA ILE A 647 -7.59 -2.10 21.30
C ILE A 647 -7.92 -2.19 22.79
N THR A 648 -8.35 -3.37 23.22
CA THR A 648 -8.76 -3.58 24.62
C THR A 648 -7.59 -3.38 25.57
N GLN A 649 -6.42 -3.89 25.20
CA GLN A 649 -5.19 -3.74 25.97
C GLN A 649 -4.79 -2.26 26.11
N ALA A 650 -4.88 -1.48 25.01
CA ALA A 650 -4.59 -0.04 25.05
C ALA A 650 -5.53 0.70 26.01
N ILE A 651 -6.82 0.35 25.99
CA ILE A 651 -7.82 1.00 26.86
C ILE A 651 -7.65 0.57 28.30
N ILE A 652 -7.32 -0.70 28.58
CA ILE A 652 -7.00 -1.18 29.95
C ILE A 652 -5.79 -0.38 30.47
N GLY A 653 -4.72 -0.27 29.68
CA GLY A 653 -3.52 0.49 30.06
C GLY A 653 -3.83 1.95 30.39
N LEU A 654 -4.68 2.62 29.60
CA LEU A 654 -5.13 3.97 29.90
C LEU A 654 -5.94 4.06 31.21
N ASN A 655 -6.86 3.12 31.46
CA ASN A 655 -7.62 3.08 32.72
C ASN A 655 -6.73 2.82 33.95
N ARG A 656 -5.78 1.88 33.83
CA ARG A 656 -4.81 1.58 34.89
C ARG A 656 -3.90 2.76 35.20
N LEU A 657 -3.53 3.51 34.17
CA LEU A 657 -2.76 4.74 34.37
C LEU A 657 -3.53 5.77 35.21
N VAL A 658 -4.83 5.93 34.98
CA VAL A 658 -5.69 6.83 35.78
C VAL A 658 -5.80 6.33 37.23
N LEU A 659 -5.80 5.02 37.46
CA LEU A 659 -5.78 4.42 38.81
C LEU A 659 -4.42 4.48 39.51
N GLY A 660 -3.37 4.90 38.80
CA GLY A 660 -2.00 4.93 39.36
C GLY A 660 -1.28 3.56 39.31
N GLU A 661 -1.83 2.57 38.63
CA GLU A 661 -1.22 1.23 38.42
C GLU A 661 -0.19 1.27 37.29
N VAL A 662 0.88 2.06 37.48
CA VAL A 662 1.77 2.50 36.40
C VAL A 662 2.52 1.35 35.72
N GLU A 663 2.97 0.34 36.47
CA GLU A 663 3.72 -0.79 35.91
C GLU A 663 2.84 -1.68 35.02
N GLN A 664 1.61 -1.98 35.48
CA GLN A 664 0.64 -2.74 34.68
C GLN A 664 0.20 -1.93 33.45
N ALA A 665 -0.06 -0.64 33.61
CA ALA A 665 -0.41 0.24 32.50
C ALA A 665 0.68 0.25 31.42
N GLN A 666 1.95 0.30 31.81
CA GLN A 666 3.08 0.24 30.89
C GLN A 666 3.13 -1.08 30.13
N ALA A 667 2.94 -2.22 30.82
CA ALA A 667 2.96 -3.53 30.19
C ALA A 667 1.83 -3.66 29.16
N ASP A 668 0.60 -3.27 29.52
CA ASP A 668 -0.57 -3.31 28.65
C ASP A 668 -0.39 -2.45 27.39
N LEU A 669 0.14 -1.22 27.57
CA LEU A 669 0.35 -0.28 26.46
C LEU A 669 1.45 -0.75 25.50
N ILE A 670 2.51 -1.39 26.01
CA ILE A 670 3.58 -1.96 25.17
C ILE A 670 3.05 -3.14 24.35
N GLU A 671 2.27 -4.05 24.97
CA GLU A 671 1.61 -5.15 24.26
C GLU A 671 0.68 -4.60 23.17
N ALA A 672 -0.14 -3.59 23.49
CA ALA A 672 -1.02 -2.94 22.54
C ALA A 672 -0.26 -2.34 21.35
N ILE A 673 0.81 -1.59 21.59
CA ILE A 673 1.64 -0.98 20.53
C ILE A 673 2.23 -2.05 19.61
N TYR A 674 2.71 -3.15 20.18
CA TYR A 674 3.27 -4.25 19.39
C TYR A 674 2.23 -4.83 18.41
N LEU A 675 1.01 -5.07 18.88
CA LEU A 675 -0.07 -5.62 18.07
C LEU A 675 -0.63 -4.59 17.07
N LEU A 676 -0.82 -3.34 17.49
CA LEU A 676 -1.29 -2.26 16.62
C LEU A 676 -0.32 -1.97 15.47
N ARG A 677 0.98 -2.15 15.71
CA ARG A 677 1.99 -2.05 14.66
C ARG A 677 1.84 -3.14 13.60
N GLN A 678 1.50 -4.37 13.97
CA GLN A 678 1.27 -5.47 13.03
C GLN A 678 0.04 -5.23 12.14
N LEU A 679 -0.98 -4.58 12.70
CA LEU A 679 -2.24 -4.27 12.04
C LEU A 679 -2.19 -2.96 11.22
N ASP A 680 -1.13 -2.18 11.31
CA ASP A 680 -1.08 -0.77 10.86
C ASP A 680 -2.30 0.06 11.35
N ASP A 681 -2.87 -0.30 12.54
CA ASP A 681 -3.97 0.46 13.13
C ASP A 681 -3.47 1.76 13.75
N ARG A 682 -3.51 2.81 12.96
CA ARG A 682 -2.98 4.13 13.33
C ARG A 682 -3.88 4.88 14.30
N VAL A 683 -5.17 4.60 14.31
CA VAL A 683 -6.13 5.28 15.18
C VAL A 683 -5.86 4.93 16.64
N PHE A 684 -5.84 3.65 16.96
CA PHE A 684 -5.59 3.21 18.34
C PHE A 684 -4.12 3.34 18.75
N MET A 685 -3.20 3.41 17.78
CA MET A 685 -1.79 3.74 18.05
C MET A 685 -1.65 5.14 18.67
N VAL A 686 -2.46 6.13 18.26
CA VAL A 686 -2.44 7.48 18.91
C VAL A 686 -2.74 7.34 20.39
N TYR A 687 -3.77 6.59 20.78
CA TYR A 687 -4.14 6.42 22.19
C TYR A 687 -3.08 5.67 22.99
N ALA A 688 -2.48 4.64 22.42
CA ALA A 688 -1.42 3.89 23.06
C ALA A 688 -0.17 4.75 23.28
N LEU A 689 0.22 5.61 22.32
CA LEU A 689 1.33 6.56 22.46
C LEU A 689 1.05 7.60 23.55
N ILE A 690 -0.18 8.10 23.65
CA ILE A 690 -0.61 9.02 24.72
C ILE A 690 -0.52 8.33 26.09
N GLY A 691 -0.97 7.08 26.17
CA GLY A 691 -0.84 6.28 27.38
C GLY A 691 0.61 6.12 27.82
N CYS A 692 1.52 5.78 26.90
CA CYS A 692 2.96 5.68 27.18
C CYS A 692 3.57 7.03 27.59
N ALA A 693 3.09 8.13 27.03
CA ALA A 693 3.49 9.46 27.49
C ALA A 693 3.04 9.75 28.93
N GLY A 694 1.82 9.32 29.29
CA GLY A 694 1.31 9.41 30.64
C GLY A 694 2.14 8.59 31.64
N VAL A 695 2.47 7.35 31.28
CA VAL A 695 3.39 6.50 32.08
C VAL A 695 4.73 7.21 32.28
N ALA A 696 5.34 7.75 31.21
CA ALA A 696 6.60 8.46 31.29
C ALA A 696 6.52 9.73 32.19
N ALA A 697 5.37 10.45 32.10
CA ALA A 697 5.17 11.66 32.96
C ALA A 697 5.09 11.29 34.44
N VAL A 698 4.36 10.22 34.79
CA VAL A 698 4.28 9.76 36.22
C VAL A 698 5.63 9.26 36.71
N GLN A 699 6.43 8.63 35.84
CA GLN A 699 7.79 8.17 36.14
C GLN A 699 8.81 9.32 36.14
N SER A 700 8.38 10.59 36.07
CA SER A 700 9.26 11.78 36.03
C SER A 700 10.19 11.83 34.80
N GLN A 701 9.85 11.12 33.72
CA GLN A 701 10.55 11.14 32.44
C GLN A 701 9.94 12.21 31.50
N SER A 702 9.90 13.46 31.94
CA SER A 702 9.15 14.56 31.30
C SER A 702 9.55 14.80 29.84
N GLN A 703 10.86 14.66 29.52
CA GLN A 703 11.35 14.81 28.15
C GLN A 703 10.82 13.72 27.24
N ARG A 704 10.76 12.49 27.75
CA ARG A 704 10.20 11.36 27.01
C ARG A 704 8.71 11.54 26.80
N ALA A 705 7.98 11.95 27.82
CA ALA A 705 6.56 12.24 27.76
C ALA A 705 6.25 13.30 26.69
N ALA A 706 7.00 14.42 26.68
CA ALA A 706 6.83 15.48 25.68
C ALA A 706 7.04 14.98 24.24
N LYS A 707 8.06 14.15 24.00
CA LYS A 707 8.32 13.56 22.67
C LYS A 707 7.22 12.59 22.24
N LEU A 708 6.74 11.73 23.14
CA LEU A 708 5.67 10.78 22.85
C LEU A 708 4.35 11.49 22.56
N LEU A 709 4.00 12.53 23.32
CA LEU A 709 2.85 13.40 23.05
C LEU A 709 2.97 14.07 21.67
N GLY A 710 4.17 14.58 21.35
CA GLY A 710 4.44 15.13 20.02
C GLY A 710 4.26 14.10 18.91
N ALA A 711 4.75 12.86 19.10
CA ALA A 711 4.60 11.77 18.14
C ALA A 711 3.13 11.35 17.95
N ALA A 712 2.36 11.27 19.03
CA ALA A 712 0.92 11.01 18.96
C ALA A 712 0.19 12.11 18.18
N GLU A 713 0.53 13.38 18.40
CA GLU A 713 -0.04 14.51 17.67
C GLU A 713 0.36 14.47 16.18
N GLY A 714 1.64 14.17 15.87
CA GLY A 714 2.10 13.99 14.49
C GLY A 714 1.31 12.90 13.75
N LEU A 715 1.10 11.76 14.41
CA LEU A 715 0.29 10.67 13.85
C LEU A 715 -1.18 11.07 13.70
N ARG A 716 -1.78 11.75 14.69
CA ARG A 716 -3.14 12.28 14.63
C ARG A 716 -3.35 13.20 13.44
N LEU A 717 -2.42 14.12 13.22
CA LEU A 717 -2.46 15.02 12.06
C LEU A 717 -2.30 14.26 10.74
N LEU A 718 -1.43 13.25 10.72
CA LEU A 718 -1.20 12.41 9.53
C LEU A 718 -2.46 11.66 9.11
N ILE A 719 -3.17 11.05 10.06
CA ILE A 719 -4.41 10.31 9.79
C ILE A 719 -5.62 11.25 9.70
N SER A 720 -5.43 12.56 9.90
CA SER A 720 -6.51 13.55 10.00
C SER A 720 -7.63 13.11 10.95
N ALA A 721 -7.29 12.39 12.02
CA ALA A 721 -8.25 12.02 13.03
C ALA A 721 -8.61 13.25 13.87
N ASP A 722 -9.87 13.63 13.87
CA ASP A 722 -10.37 14.54 14.89
C ASP A 722 -10.48 13.73 16.20
N ILE A 723 -9.69 14.07 17.20
CA ILE A 723 -9.88 13.50 18.54
C ILE A 723 -11.16 14.14 19.07
N PRO A 724 -12.22 13.36 19.29
CA PRO A 724 -13.48 13.91 19.80
C PRO A 724 -13.23 14.70 21.09
N HIS A 725 -13.87 15.85 21.23
CA HIS A 725 -13.68 16.76 22.36
C HIS A 725 -13.78 16.07 23.74
N VAL A 726 -14.61 15.05 23.80
CA VAL A 726 -14.82 14.21 24.99
C VAL A 726 -13.56 13.44 25.40
N LEU A 727 -12.71 13.07 24.43
CA LEU A 727 -11.45 12.35 24.67
C LEU A 727 -10.28 13.30 24.99
N VAL A 728 -10.32 14.54 24.50
CA VAL A 728 -9.31 15.56 24.78
C VAL A 728 -9.27 15.87 26.26
N ALA A 729 -10.41 15.89 26.94
CA ALA A 729 -10.51 16.12 28.38
C ALA A 729 -9.70 15.13 29.22
N GLN A 730 -9.46 13.91 28.74
CA GLN A 730 -8.62 12.91 29.43
C GLN A 730 -7.12 13.07 29.13
N ILE A 731 -6.78 13.75 28.05
CA ILE A 731 -5.40 13.98 27.58
C ILE A 731 -4.83 15.28 28.17
N ASP A 732 -5.65 16.31 28.32
CA ASP A 732 -5.23 17.61 28.80
C ASP A 732 -4.49 17.58 30.14
N PRO A 733 -4.90 16.78 31.17
CA PRO A 733 -4.15 16.67 32.41
C PRO A 733 -2.73 16.13 32.22
N ILE A 734 -2.54 15.16 31.32
CA ILE A 734 -1.22 14.58 31.02
C ILE A 734 -0.33 15.63 30.36
N ILE A 735 -0.86 16.34 29.38
CA ILE A 735 -0.15 17.45 28.71
C ILE A 735 0.21 18.54 29.72
N ALA A 736 -0.74 18.93 30.56
CA ALA A 736 -0.53 19.95 31.56
C ALA A 736 0.54 19.55 32.60
N ALA A 737 0.48 18.31 33.09
CA ALA A 737 1.48 17.77 34.02
C ALA A 737 2.89 17.73 33.38
N THR A 738 2.99 17.31 32.12
CA THR A 738 4.27 17.29 31.39
C THR A 738 4.82 18.71 31.16
N ARG A 739 3.97 19.66 30.80
CA ARG A 739 4.35 21.07 30.64
C ARG A 739 4.84 21.71 31.94
N ALA A 740 4.19 21.38 33.07
CA ALA A 740 4.55 21.92 34.36
C ALA A 740 5.95 21.47 34.84
N GLN A 741 6.48 20.37 34.30
CA GLN A 741 7.80 19.82 34.67
C GLN A 741 8.95 20.29 33.77
N LEU A 742 8.65 20.99 32.68
CA LEU A 742 9.65 21.46 31.71
C LEU A 742 9.54 22.97 31.46
N GLU A 743 10.65 23.60 31.11
CA GLU A 743 10.62 24.96 30.58
C GLU A 743 9.88 24.99 29.24
N ALA A 744 9.14 26.08 28.98
CA ALA A 744 8.26 26.20 27.81
C ALA A 744 8.98 25.97 26.48
N GLU A 745 10.19 26.49 26.31
CA GLU A 745 11.03 26.32 25.12
C GLU A 745 11.47 24.86 24.94
N THR A 746 11.90 24.22 26.03
CA THR A 746 12.31 22.82 26.07
C THR A 746 11.12 21.90 25.70
N PHE A 747 9.94 22.16 26.27
CA PHE A 747 8.74 21.40 25.94
C PHE A 747 8.40 21.56 24.46
N ALA A 748 8.39 22.77 23.91
CA ALA A 748 8.07 23.04 22.51
C ALA A 748 9.06 22.36 21.55
N ALA A 749 10.35 22.37 21.87
CA ALA A 749 11.38 21.69 21.06
C ALA A 749 11.19 20.17 21.05
N LEU A 750 10.99 19.56 22.23
CA LEU A 750 10.78 18.11 22.36
C LEU A 750 9.46 17.65 21.70
N TRP A 751 8.41 18.44 21.85
CA TRP A 751 7.12 18.21 21.17
C TRP A 751 7.29 18.24 19.66
N SER A 752 7.97 19.25 19.12
CA SER A 752 8.23 19.38 17.69
C SER A 752 9.11 18.24 17.15
N GLU A 753 10.12 17.81 17.92
CA GLU A 753 10.93 16.63 17.58
C GLU A 753 10.08 15.36 17.52
N GLY A 754 9.18 15.16 18.49
CA GLY A 754 8.23 14.06 18.51
C GLY A 754 7.28 14.10 17.32
N GLN A 755 6.72 15.26 17.02
CA GLN A 755 5.78 15.46 15.91
C GLN A 755 6.40 15.15 14.53
N ALA A 756 7.70 15.38 14.40
CA ALA A 756 8.46 15.07 13.18
C ALA A 756 8.94 13.60 13.10
N MET A 757 8.71 12.79 14.14
CA MET A 757 9.14 11.37 14.14
C MET A 757 8.36 10.56 13.12
N ALA A 758 9.08 9.70 12.38
CA ALA A 758 8.44 8.62 11.62
C ALA A 758 7.75 7.63 12.59
N LEU A 759 6.61 7.06 12.18
CA LEU A 759 5.81 6.16 13.03
C LEU A 759 6.65 5.00 13.59
N SER A 760 7.47 4.36 12.75
CA SER A 760 8.34 3.26 13.19
C SER A 760 9.28 3.67 14.33
N ARG A 761 9.86 4.86 14.23
CA ARG A 761 10.75 5.41 15.28
C ARG A 761 9.98 5.78 16.54
N ALA A 762 8.77 6.33 16.41
CA ALA A 762 7.92 6.66 17.56
C ALA A 762 7.50 5.40 18.32
N VAL A 763 7.15 4.34 17.61
CA VAL A 763 6.84 3.01 18.16
C VAL A 763 8.06 2.42 18.88
N ASP A 764 9.22 2.40 18.23
CA ASP A 764 10.45 1.89 18.85
C ASP A 764 10.82 2.72 20.10
N TYR A 765 10.63 4.04 20.06
CA TYR A 765 10.86 4.93 21.19
C TYR A 765 9.88 4.70 22.34
N ALA A 766 8.62 4.34 22.05
CA ALA A 766 7.63 3.99 23.06
C ALA A 766 7.94 2.63 23.73
N MET A 767 8.39 1.65 22.93
CA MET A 767 8.65 0.28 23.42
C MET A 767 9.96 0.13 24.22
N HIS A 768 10.96 0.95 23.94
CA HIS A 768 12.24 0.87 24.63
C HIS A 768 12.35 2.00 25.67
N ALA A 769 12.32 1.63 26.94
CA ALA A 769 12.73 2.57 27.99
C ALA A 769 14.21 2.96 27.76
N PRO A 770 14.60 4.24 27.87
CA PRO A 770 16.01 4.57 27.93
C PRO A 770 16.65 3.86 29.15
N PRO A 771 17.91 3.40 29.02
CA PRO A 771 18.61 2.74 30.08
C PRO A 771 18.79 3.66 31.31
#